data_473df21fa2bf35fa0f652cdb32bf4378
#
_entry.id   473df21fa2bf35fa0f652cdb32bf4378
#
_cell.length_a   1.000
_cell.length_b   1.000
_cell.length_c   1.000
_cell.angle_alpha   90.00
_cell.angle_beta   90.00
_cell.angle_gamma   90.00
#
_symmetry.space_group_name_H-M   'P 1'
#
loop_
_entity.id
_entity.type
_entity.pdbx_description
1 polymer ?
#
loop_
_entity_poly.entity_id
_entity_poly.type
_entity_poly.pdbx_seq_one_letter_code
_entity_poly.pdbx_strand_id
1 'polypeptide(L)'
;MKQSSWIILFLFILFIALPICLIFTESFLGKRPFTEEEFKGAIQGTLHKVPDEKKKEWLEGWLGQFSDEQKVEAYVKAFESFPGQEKSSLQGIGLKDLEERIRKLSKTDQEKFQQAFTLEVFYLKRAPLMFKMKPFMDASLLEKLKTGHKKHWSLEHYRKFLDTRYLWGSVVRSFNVSIFSTIFTVMLAFLIAYTINRTTCRFKAYFNAMALLPLVSPPVIMAFALVLLFGRRGIITKVLLDDTLHLINSQSFNIYGMHGIILSQIFTFLPVAFVILHSLLANLDTRVEEAAENLGGSPWYIFRRVTLPMSYPGLFQALLVVFVLAMQDFGNPRIIGSEYTMVAGVMYDQMIGFQNSQMASVLGVMLLIPSVCAYVLGNYWLSKKSYVSTEPIGMPYIKETPKGLKIFLEGFCFLTSCSILLLYLTIISGSFVKVWGVDNTFTLQYYTAAGVTDASFMERDVGGNFGIYLVIESIKMMGLAAIIGGLLAIATAYVIERRKSVSSKFIGFLVLIPGALPGVVFGIGYIIAFNAPFGQANLALTGTTWIIVLMIIFTRMYGGVLSTKSVLQKTDYSVEEAATSLGASRFYTFRRVVFPVLKRPWLLGTLFTFVSGLCALGGVIFLISARHQLVSVAIYLFTEQGKFGVACALSTYLIIIVFAFMALIQLIEKTDKYSRAMAAGSQLR
;
A
#
# COMPACT_ATOMS: atom_id res chain seq x y z
N MET A 1 -23.18 9.39 -22.81
CA MET A 1 -21.85 8.75 -22.95
C MET A 1 -20.66 9.73 -22.87
N LYS A 2 -20.66 10.97 -23.39
CA LYS A 2 -19.56 11.93 -23.10
C LYS A 2 -19.44 12.20 -21.58
N GLN A 3 -20.57 12.35 -20.90
CA GLN A 3 -20.61 12.56 -19.44
C GLN A 3 -20.03 11.40 -18.61
N SER A 4 -20.27 10.13 -19.02
CA SER A 4 -19.75 8.97 -18.28
C SER A 4 -18.22 8.87 -18.27
N SER A 5 -17.50 9.29 -19.33
CA SER A 5 -16.04 9.31 -19.31
C SER A 5 -15.49 10.43 -18.41
N TRP A 6 -16.17 11.54 -18.27
CA TRP A 6 -15.78 12.60 -17.35
C TRP A 6 -16.00 12.22 -15.89
N ILE A 7 -17.10 11.50 -15.58
CA ILE A 7 -17.34 10.98 -14.23
C ILE A 7 -16.24 9.98 -13.84
N ILE A 8 -15.94 9.02 -14.72
CA ILE A 8 -14.86 8.04 -14.48
C ILE A 8 -13.53 8.77 -14.32
N LEU A 9 -13.20 9.71 -15.18
CA LEU A 9 -11.97 10.50 -15.08
C LEU A 9 -11.89 11.26 -13.75
N PHE A 10 -12.97 11.91 -13.34
CA PHE A 10 -13.05 12.61 -12.06
C PHE A 10 -12.78 11.69 -10.87
N LEU A 11 -13.40 10.49 -10.85
CA LEU A 11 -13.16 9.49 -9.82
C LEU A 11 -11.68 9.04 -9.76
N PHE A 12 -11.05 8.82 -10.91
CA PHE A 12 -9.63 8.47 -10.97
C PHE A 12 -8.71 9.60 -10.52
N ILE A 13 -9.03 10.84 -10.88
CA ILE A 13 -8.29 12.00 -10.40
C ILE A 13 -8.42 12.11 -8.88
N LEU A 14 -9.63 11.98 -8.33
CA LEU A 14 -9.91 12.13 -6.91
C LEU A 14 -9.25 11.03 -6.06
N PHE A 15 -9.32 9.76 -6.49
CA PHE A 15 -8.91 8.61 -5.67
C PHE A 15 -7.54 8.03 -6.03
N ILE A 16 -6.93 8.43 -7.14
CA ILE A 16 -5.57 7.99 -7.53
C ILE A 16 -4.62 9.18 -7.64
N ALA A 17 -4.93 10.18 -8.47
CA ALA A 17 -3.99 11.27 -8.73
C ALA A 17 -3.85 12.21 -7.53
N LEU A 18 -4.96 12.61 -6.90
CA LEU A 18 -4.94 13.54 -5.76
C LEU A 18 -4.12 13.03 -4.57
N PRO A 19 -4.30 11.79 -4.06
CA PRO A 19 -3.47 11.27 -2.97
C PRO A 19 -1.97 11.29 -3.28
N ILE A 20 -1.58 10.93 -4.50
CA ILE A 20 -0.18 10.94 -4.95
C ILE A 20 0.35 12.38 -5.02
N CYS A 21 -0.39 13.30 -5.63
CA CYS A 21 -0.01 14.71 -5.72
C CYS A 21 0.16 15.33 -4.32
N LEU A 22 -0.71 14.99 -3.37
CA LEU A 22 -0.60 15.48 -2.01
C LEU A 22 0.63 14.97 -1.26
N ILE A 23 1.07 13.73 -1.51
CA ILE A 23 2.35 13.24 -0.98
C ILE A 23 3.51 14.09 -1.52
N PHE A 24 3.54 14.36 -2.83
CA PHE A 24 4.57 15.22 -3.39
C PHE A 24 4.53 16.63 -2.77
N THR A 25 3.36 17.25 -2.67
CA THR A 25 3.25 18.59 -2.06
C THR A 25 3.64 18.59 -0.59
N GLU A 26 3.19 17.60 0.19
CA GLU A 26 3.50 17.50 1.62
C GLU A 26 5.01 17.27 1.87
N SER A 27 5.71 16.55 0.98
CA SER A 27 7.16 16.32 1.08
C SER A 27 8.00 17.60 0.98
N PHE A 28 7.48 18.63 0.30
CA PHE A 28 8.12 19.93 0.16
C PHE A 28 7.63 20.98 1.16
N LEU A 29 6.67 20.64 2.04
CA LEU A 29 6.12 21.58 3.01
C LEU A 29 6.94 21.58 4.30
N GLY A 30 7.80 22.59 4.47
CA GLY A 30 8.48 22.89 5.72
C GLY A 30 7.53 23.56 6.73
N LYS A 31 7.86 23.45 8.02
CA LYS A 31 7.17 24.13 9.11
C LYS A 31 8.14 25.14 9.72
N ARG A 32 7.88 26.43 9.54
CA ARG A 32 8.60 27.46 10.27
C ARG A 32 7.71 28.06 11.37
N PRO A 33 8.27 28.45 12.51
CA PRO A 33 7.50 29.13 13.52
C PRO A 33 6.91 30.45 12.96
N PHE A 34 5.76 30.83 13.45
CA PHE A 34 5.21 32.14 13.16
C PHE A 34 6.15 33.23 13.73
N THR A 35 6.46 34.20 12.88
CA THR A 35 7.10 35.40 13.38
C THR A 35 6.10 36.17 14.27
N GLU A 36 6.61 37.02 15.15
CA GLU A 36 5.79 37.87 16.03
C GLU A 36 4.78 38.70 15.23
N GLU A 37 5.25 39.31 14.13
CA GLU A 37 4.41 40.11 13.24
C GLU A 37 3.30 39.28 12.55
N GLU A 38 3.62 38.07 12.05
CA GLU A 38 2.63 37.20 11.41
C GLU A 38 1.57 36.73 12.40
N PHE A 39 1.96 36.44 13.65
CA PHE A 39 1.02 36.05 14.69
C PHE A 39 0.12 37.24 15.06
N LYS A 40 0.69 38.43 15.26
CA LYS A 40 -0.05 39.65 15.53
C LYS A 40 -1.02 40.02 14.42
N GLY A 41 -0.58 39.94 13.15
CA GLY A 41 -1.45 40.17 11.98
C GLY A 41 -2.62 39.19 11.89
N ALA A 42 -2.37 37.89 12.15
CA ALA A 42 -3.42 36.85 12.16
C ALA A 42 -4.47 37.10 13.27
N ILE A 43 -4.01 37.50 14.45
CA ILE A 43 -4.90 37.85 15.58
C ILE A 43 -5.66 39.14 15.30
N GLN A 44 -5.00 40.17 14.81
CA GLN A 44 -5.61 41.47 14.49
C GLN A 44 -6.77 41.29 13.51
N GLY A 45 -6.59 40.47 12.42
CA GLY A 45 -7.64 40.15 11.46
C GLY A 45 -8.86 39.44 12.07
N THR A 46 -8.71 38.79 13.22
CA THR A 46 -9.80 38.06 13.87
C THR A 46 -10.43 38.88 15.04
N LEU A 47 -9.67 39.81 15.62
CA LEU A 47 -10.14 40.63 16.73
C LEU A 47 -11.37 41.48 16.38
N HIS A 48 -11.57 41.80 15.11
CA HIS A 48 -12.79 42.51 14.67
C HIS A 48 -14.07 41.71 14.93
N LYS A 49 -13.98 40.39 14.98
CA LYS A 49 -15.11 39.49 15.24
C LYS A 49 -15.43 39.31 16.75
N VAL A 50 -14.54 39.82 17.64
CA VAL A 50 -14.70 39.71 19.10
C VAL A 50 -15.36 40.98 19.64
N PRO A 51 -16.43 40.91 20.46
CA PRO A 51 -17.06 42.05 21.12
C PRO A 51 -16.06 42.83 21.99
N ASP A 52 -16.14 44.16 21.97
CA ASP A 52 -15.19 45.04 22.67
C ASP A 52 -15.19 44.83 24.19
N GLU A 53 -16.36 44.52 24.76
CA GLU A 53 -16.49 44.19 26.19
C GLU A 53 -15.64 42.97 26.58
N LYS A 54 -15.63 41.92 25.74
CA LYS A 54 -14.81 40.72 25.99
C LYS A 54 -13.32 41.00 25.83
N LYS A 55 -12.93 41.83 24.84
CA LYS A 55 -11.53 42.27 24.69
C LYS A 55 -11.03 42.98 25.94
N LYS A 56 -11.85 43.88 26.46
CA LYS A 56 -11.53 44.64 27.67
C LYS A 56 -11.44 43.77 28.92
N GLU A 57 -12.41 42.87 29.11
CA GLU A 57 -12.39 41.86 30.18
C GLU A 57 -11.12 40.99 30.14
N TRP A 58 -10.72 40.51 28.96
CA TRP A 58 -9.51 39.70 28.81
C TRP A 58 -8.23 40.49 29.08
N LEU A 59 -8.17 41.71 28.58
CA LEU A 59 -7.03 42.60 28.80
C LEU A 59 -6.83 42.94 30.29
N GLU A 60 -7.88 43.35 30.97
CA GLU A 60 -7.86 43.67 32.38
C GLU A 60 -7.52 42.47 33.26
N GLY A 61 -8.13 41.30 32.97
CA GLY A 61 -7.87 40.06 33.69
C GLY A 61 -6.43 39.58 33.55
N TRP A 62 -5.77 39.81 32.42
CA TRP A 62 -4.37 39.39 32.20
C TRP A 62 -3.38 40.45 32.70
N LEU A 63 -3.67 41.72 32.58
CA LEU A 63 -2.83 42.79 33.13
C LEU A 63 -2.66 42.68 34.65
N GLY A 64 -3.70 42.22 35.37
CA GLY A 64 -3.61 41.95 36.80
C GLY A 64 -2.68 40.79 37.15
N GLN A 65 -2.36 39.90 36.19
CA GLN A 65 -1.45 38.75 36.37
C GLN A 65 0.00 39.04 35.94
N PHE A 66 0.29 40.18 35.34
CA PHE A 66 1.63 40.52 34.85
C PHE A 66 2.46 41.14 35.97
N SER A 67 3.74 40.74 36.01
CA SER A 67 4.74 41.48 36.79
C SER A 67 4.96 42.88 36.17
N ASP A 68 5.47 43.82 36.99
CA ASP A 68 5.76 45.16 36.49
C ASP A 68 6.77 45.14 35.33
N GLU A 69 7.73 44.22 35.33
CA GLU A 69 8.67 44.01 34.21
C GLU A 69 7.95 43.59 32.91
N GLN A 70 6.99 42.70 33.00
CA GLN A 70 6.20 42.24 31.82
C GLN A 70 5.29 43.37 31.29
N LYS A 71 4.76 44.21 32.19
CA LYS A 71 3.99 45.38 31.78
C LYS A 71 4.89 46.39 31.07
N VAL A 72 6.07 46.66 31.62
CA VAL A 72 7.06 47.55 30.99
C VAL A 72 7.46 47.02 29.60
N GLU A 73 7.73 45.72 29.48
CA GLU A 73 8.05 45.12 28.18
C GLU A 73 6.92 45.32 27.16
N ALA A 74 5.67 45.09 27.54
CA ALA A 74 4.52 45.30 26.66
C ALA A 74 4.33 46.77 26.26
N TYR A 75 4.54 47.69 27.20
CA TYR A 75 4.49 49.14 26.92
C TYR A 75 5.61 49.60 25.99
N VAL A 76 6.84 49.15 26.21
CA VAL A 76 8.00 49.50 25.38
C VAL A 76 7.78 48.98 23.94
N LYS A 77 7.38 47.73 23.78
CA LYS A 77 7.09 47.17 22.46
C LYS A 77 5.94 47.86 21.72
N ALA A 78 4.89 48.28 22.46
CA ALA A 78 3.82 49.04 21.88
C ALA A 78 4.30 50.42 21.40
N PHE A 79 5.18 51.08 22.13
CA PHE A 79 5.81 52.34 21.71
C PHE A 79 6.75 52.18 20.53
N GLU A 80 7.51 51.05 20.43
CA GLU A 80 8.39 50.77 19.31
C GLU A 80 7.63 50.58 17.97
N SER A 81 6.37 50.14 18.05
CA SER A 81 5.50 50.01 16.86
C SER A 81 4.88 51.36 16.42
N PHE A 82 5.13 52.45 17.17
CA PHE A 82 4.53 53.76 16.95
C PHE A 82 5.48 54.65 16.13
N PRO A 83 5.06 55.26 15.02
CA PRO A 83 5.94 56.09 14.19
C PRO A 83 6.39 57.34 14.92
N GLY A 84 7.71 57.61 14.96
CA GLY A 84 8.30 58.84 15.47
C GLY A 84 8.97 58.75 16.84
N GLN A 85 9.12 57.56 17.44
CA GLN A 85 9.84 57.39 18.70
C GLN A 85 11.19 56.67 18.49
N GLU A 86 12.28 57.18 19.02
CA GLU A 86 13.60 56.57 19.00
C GLU A 86 13.68 55.44 20.05
N LYS A 87 14.11 54.25 19.62
CA LYS A 87 14.29 53.06 20.48
C LYS A 87 15.21 53.31 21.67
N SER A 88 16.21 54.13 21.46
CA SER A 88 17.20 54.47 22.51
C SER A 88 16.62 55.24 23.71
N SER A 89 15.50 55.96 23.53
CA SER A 89 14.86 56.77 24.57
C SER A 89 13.92 55.96 25.49
N LEU A 90 13.71 54.70 25.23
CA LEU A 90 12.79 53.83 25.97
C LEU A 90 13.49 52.80 26.87
N GLN A 91 14.80 52.60 26.74
CA GLN A 91 15.56 51.65 27.57
C GLN A 91 15.75 52.23 29.00
N GLY A 92 15.33 51.42 29.99
CA GLY A 92 15.52 51.77 31.41
C GLY A 92 14.44 52.67 32.03
N ILE A 93 13.32 52.92 31.29
CA ILE A 93 12.21 53.75 31.80
C ILE A 93 11.29 52.91 32.70
N GLY A 94 10.90 53.48 33.86
CA GLY A 94 9.96 52.83 34.76
C GLY A 94 8.50 52.92 34.31
N LEU A 95 7.64 52.02 34.86
CA LEU A 95 6.22 51.92 34.48
C LEU A 95 5.48 53.25 34.58
N LYS A 96 5.74 54.04 35.69
CA LYS A 96 5.10 55.33 35.91
C LYS A 96 5.43 56.39 34.86
N ASP A 97 6.68 56.43 34.42
CA ASP A 97 7.14 57.36 33.39
C ASP A 97 6.55 57.03 32.00
N LEU A 98 6.36 55.72 31.70
CA LEU A 98 5.68 55.27 30.50
C LEU A 98 4.19 55.64 30.49
N GLU A 99 3.50 55.50 31.64
CA GLU A 99 2.09 55.87 31.76
C GLU A 99 1.92 57.38 31.61
N GLU A 100 2.87 58.21 32.16
CA GLU A 100 2.84 59.65 31.99
C GLU A 100 3.06 60.08 30.52
N ARG A 101 3.95 59.42 29.82
CA ARG A 101 4.14 59.67 28.37
C ARG A 101 2.88 59.37 27.57
N ILE A 102 2.15 58.28 27.89
CA ILE A 102 0.89 57.94 27.21
C ILE A 102 -0.17 59.01 27.42
N ARG A 103 -0.27 59.59 28.68
CA ARG A 103 -1.23 60.63 28.96
C ARG A 103 -0.96 61.94 28.19
N LYS A 104 0.29 62.15 27.74
CA LYS A 104 0.69 63.36 26.97
C LYS A 104 0.43 63.17 25.46
N LEU A 105 0.04 61.95 24.95
CA LEU A 105 -0.32 61.74 23.58
C LEU A 105 -1.67 62.37 23.22
N SER A 106 -1.88 62.70 21.94
CA SER A 106 -3.19 63.09 21.43
C SER A 106 -4.22 62.00 21.64
N LYS A 107 -5.52 62.29 21.72
CA LYS A 107 -6.58 61.30 21.89
C LYS A 107 -6.52 60.20 20.79
N THR A 108 -6.29 60.60 19.57
CA THR A 108 -6.18 59.67 18.43
C THR A 108 -4.95 58.76 18.56
N ASP A 109 -3.85 59.29 19.07
CA ASP A 109 -2.63 58.51 19.28
C ASP A 109 -2.72 57.59 20.50
N GLN A 110 -3.49 58.01 21.52
CA GLN A 110 -3.80 57.15 22.68
C GLN A 110 -4.61 55.90 22.22
N GLU A 111 -5.59 56.09 21.35
CA GLU A 111 -6.38 54.98 20.80
C GLU A 111 -5.51 53.98 19.98
N LYS A 112 -4.63 54.49 19.10
CA LYS A 112 -3.69 53.68 18.34
C LYS A 112 -2.72 52.95 19.26
N PHE A 113 -2.19 53.65 20.25
CA PHE A 113 -1.32 53.06 21.27
C PHE A 113 -2.02 51.95 22.04
N GLN A 114 -3.27 52.16 22.45
CA GLN A 114 -4.09 51.15 23.14
C GLN A 114 -4.29 49.90 22.28
N GLN A 115 -4.48 50.08 21.00
CA GLN A 115 -4.58 48.95 20.06
C GLN A 115 -3.26 48.16 19.95
N ALA A 116 -2.13 48.86 19.80
CA ALA A 116 -0.81 48.25 19.76
C ALA A 116 -0.49 47.53 21.08
N PHE A 117 -0.75 48.17 22.20
CA PHE A 117 -0.56 47.57 23.54
C PHE A 117 -1.42 46.33 23.76
N THR A 118 -2.68 46.37 23.35
CA THR A 118 -3.58 45.21 23.42
C THR A 118 -3.02 44.02 22.61
N LEU A 119 -2.46 44.27 21.45
CA LEU A 119 -1.82 43.22 20.62
C LEU A 119 -0.57 42.65 21.30
N GLU A 120 0.23 43.47 21.98
CA GLU A 120 1.42 43.01 22.72
C GLU A 120 1.03 42.13 23.92
N VAL A 121 0.06 42.57 24.74
CA VAL A 121 -0.46 41.76 25.85
C VAL A 121 -1.06 40.45 25.36
N PHE A 122 -1.76 40.49 24.27
CA PHE A 122 -2.34 39.29 23.66
C PHE A 122 -1.27 38.36 23.08
N TYR A 123 -0.18 38.87 22.55
CA TYR A 123 0.95 38.06 22.12
C TYR A 123 1.67 37.40 23.31
N LEU A 124 1.90 38.12 24.42
CA LEU A 124 2.49 37.57 25.62
C LEU A 124 1.64 36.47 26.25
N LYS A 125 0.32 36.57 26.14
CA LYS A 125 -0.67 35.55 26.60
C LYS A 125 -1.25 34.70 25.44
N ARG A 126 -0.45 34.44 24.40
CA ARG A 126 -0.90 33.72 23.18
C ARG A 126 -1.61 32.39 23.44
N ALA A 127 -1.15 31.59 24.39
CA ALA A 127 -1.75 30.29 24.65
C ALA A 127 -3.19 30.36 25.22
N PRO A 128 -3.45 31.12 26.34
CA PRO A 128 -4.81 31.29 26.82
C PRO A 128 -5.67 32.18 25.89
N LEU A 129 -5.07 33.10 25.12
CA LEU A 129 -5.79 33.86 24.12
C LEU A 129 -6.40 32.96 23.04
N MET A 130 -5.62 32.04 22.50
CA MET A 130 -6.09 31.12 21.48
C MET A 130 -7.27 30.28 21.95
N PHE A 131 -7.29 29.90 23.23
CA PHE A 131 -8.42 29.15 23.80
C PHE A 131 -9.68 30.01 23.87
N LYS A 132 -9.57 31.27 24.31
CA LYS A 132 -10.70 32.21 24.40
C LYS A 132 -11.20 32.69 23.05
N MET A 133 -10.31 32.80 22.03
CA MET A 133 -10.67 33.24 20.68
C MET A 133 -11.22 32.12 19.80
N LYS A 134 -11.16 30.86 20.25
CA LYS A 134 -11.64 29.70 19.49
C LYS A 134 -13.03 29.85 18.83
N PRO A 135 -14.04 30.43 19.52
CA PRO A 135 -15.38 30.61 18.91
C PRO A 135 -15.42 31.62 17.74
N PHE A 136 -14.42 32.50 17.63
CA PHE A 136 -14.37 33.61 16.68
C PHE A 136 -13.40 33.36 15.51
N MET A 137 -12.62 32.28 15.61
CA MET A 137 -11.62 31.91 14.59
C MET A 137 -12.17 30.91 13.59
N ASP A 138 -11.75 31.05 12.34
CA ASP A 138 -11.96 30.01 11.34
C ASP A 138 -11.14 28.75 11.70
N ALA A 139 -11.69 27.57 11.44
CA ALA A 139 -11.05 26.29 11.79
C ALA A 139 -9.62 26.16 11.24
N SER A 140 -9.37 26.67 10.03
CA SER A 140 -8.05 26.66 9.39
C SER A 140 -7.04 27.59 10.08
N LEU A 141 -7.48 28.75 10.54
CA LEU A 141 -6.64 29.70 11.25
C LEU A 141 -6.33 29.21 12.67
N LEU A 142 -7.33 28.64 13.34
CA LEU A 142 -7.18 28.02 14.65
C LEU A 142 -6.16 26.89 14.62
N GLU A 143 -6.20 26.03 13.61
CA GLU A 143 -5.25 24.93 13.44
C GLU A 143 -3.84 25.45 13.17
N LYS A 144 -3.68 26.43 12.28
CA LYS A 144 -2.39 27.09 11.99
C LYS A 144 -1.77 27.71 13.26
N LEU A 145 -2.56 28.43 14.05
CA LEU A 145 -2.08 29.08 15.27
C LEU A 145 -1.79 28.08 16.40
N LYS A 146 -2.58 27.00 16.53
CA LYS A 146 -2.33 25.92 17.50
C LYS A 146 -1.01 25.19 17.23
N THR A 147 -0.70 24.93 15.97
CA THR A 147 0.56 24.28 15.59
C THR A 147 1.77 25.21 15.78
N GLY A 148 1.54 26.54 15.90
CA GLY A 148 2.59 27.55 16.05
C GLY A 148 3.52 27.65 14.85
N HIS A 149 3.16 27.05 13.70
CA HIS A 149 4.02 26.96 12.53
C HIS A 149 3.25 27.29 11.25
N LYS A 150 3.89 27.98 10.34
CA LYS A 150 3.40 28.26 9.00
C LYS A 150 3.99 27.28 8.00
N LYS A 151 3.14 26.67 7.16
CA LYS A 151 3.62 25.81 6.06
C LYS A 151 4.25 26.71 4.98
N HIS A 152 5.46 26.38 4.54
CA HIS A 152 6.15 27.02 3.42
C HIS A 152 6.86 25.96 2.56
N TRP A 153 7.12 26.30 1.29
CA TRP A 153 7.88 25.43 0.40
C TRP A 153 9.35 25.41 0.83
N SER A 154 9.88 24.23 1.11
CA SER A 154 11.25 24.02 1.60
C SER A 154 11.78 22.65 1.23
N LEU A 155 13.09 22.55 1.06
CA LEU A 155 13.82 21.29 0.93
C LEU A 155 14.36 20.78 2.27
N GLU A 156 13.95 21.38 3.38
CA GLU A 156 14.45 21.06 4.72
C GLU A 156 14.31 19.57 5.07
N HIS A 157 13.15 18.98 4.76
CA HIS A 157 12.90 17.56 5.04
C HIS A 157 13.76 16.63 4.18
N TYR A 158 14.07 17.02 2.93
CA TYR A 158 15.00 16.28 2.07
C TYR A 158 16.43 16.38 2.59
N ARG A 159 16.86 17.56 3.05
CA ARG A 159 18.16 17.73 3.68
C ARG A 159 18.27 16.90 4.95
N LYS A 160 17.28 16.98 5.86
CA LYS A 160 17.23 16.18 7.07
C LYS A 160 17.21 14.67 6.78
N PHE A 161 16.53 14.24 5.70
CA PHE A 161 16.56 12.85 5.24
C PHE A 161 17.98 12.41 4.85
N LEU A 162 18.71 13.21 4.09
CA LEU A 162 20.07 12.91 3.68
C LEU A 162 21.06 12.93 4.84
N ASP A 163 20.92 13.88 5.76
CA ASP A 163 21.78 14.04 6.94
C ASP A 163 21.56 12.93 7.99
N THR A 164 20.35 12.30 8.00
CA THR A 164 20.01 11.26 8.98
C THR A 164 20.36 9.87 8.44
N ARG A 165 21.49 9.31 8.89
CA ARG A 165 21.98 7.98 8.47
C ARG A 165 20.94 6.86 8.57
N TYR A 166 20.07 6.90 9.56
CA TYR A 166 18.99 5.91 9.71
C TYR A 166 17.99 5.96 8.56
N LEU A 167 17.53 7.17 8.17
CA LEU A 167 16.55 7.37 7.11
C LEU A 167 17.11 7.00 5.74
N TRP A 168 18.25 7.58 5.37
CA TRP A 168 18.94 7.23 4.11
C TRP A 168 19.32 5.76 4.07
N GLY A 169 19.86 5.23 5.19
CA GLY A 169 20.23 3.83 5.31
C GLY A 169 19.06 2.88 5.07
N SER A 170 17.81 3.25 5.42
CA SER A 170 16.63 2.43 5.17
C SER A 170 16.36 2.25 3.67
N VAL A 171 16.59 3.29 2.85
CA VAL A 171 16.45 3.22 1.39
C VAL A 171 17.52 2.30 0.80
N VAL A 172 18.77 2.45 1.22
CA VAL A 172 19.89 1.60 0.76
C VAL A 172 19.64 0.13 1.14
N ARG A 173 19.22 -0.13 2.39
CA ARG A 173 18.86 -1.49 2.84
C ARG A 173 17.73 -2.09 2.02
N SER A 174 16.67 -1.30 1.74
CA SER A 174 15.56 -1.75 0.90
C SER A 174 16.02 -2.10 -0.50
N PHE A 175 16.88 -1.27 -1.09
CA PHE A 175 17.43 -1.50 -2.43
C PHE A 175 18.25 -2.78 -2.50
N ASN A 176 19.15 -2.99 -1.54
CA ASN A 176 19.99 -4.19 -1.47
C ASN A 176 19.15 -5.47 -1.29
N VAL A 177 18.22 -5.49 -0.32
CA VAL A 177 17.32 -6.63 -0.10
C VAL A 177 16.53 -6.92 -1.37
N SER A 178 15.96 -5.87 -2.01
CA SER A 178 15.14 -6.06 -3.20
C SER A 178 15.91 -6.63 -4.37
N ILE A 179 17.18 -6.25 -4.57
CA ILE A 179 18.04 -6.83 -5.61
C ILE A 179 18.26 -8.33 -5.36
N PHE A 180 18.71 -8.69 -4.16
CA PHE A 180 19.00 -10.10 -3.86
C PHE A 180 17.72 -10.96 -3.89
N SER A 181 16.64 -10.49 -3.25
CA SER A 181 15.35 -11.18 -3.30
C SER A 181 14.86 -11.40 -4.73
N THR A 182 14.99 -10.38 -5.58
CA THR A 182 14.57 -10.46 -6.98
C THR A 182 15.37 -11.49 -7.76
N ILE A 183 16.70 -11.47 -7.65
CA ILE A 183 17.56 -12.40 -8.36
C ILE A 183 17.23 -13.85 -7.98
N PHE A 184 17.16 -14.15 -6.69
CA PHE A 184 16.88 -15.50 -6.21
C PHE A 184 15.44 -15.93 -6.54
N THR A 185 14.45 -15.05 -6.40
CA THR A 185 13.05 -15.34 -6.74
C THR A 185 12.90 -15.67 -8.22
N VAL A 186 13.46 -14.84 -9.10
CA VAL A 186 13.33 -15.03 -10.56
C VAL A 186 14.09 -16.28 -11.01
N MET A 187 15.26 -16.55 -10.43
CA MET A 187 16.03 -17.76 -10.70
C MET A 187 15.23 -19.02 -10.30
N LEU A 188 14.67 -19.04 -9.10
CA LEU A 188 13.83 -20.12 -8.61
C LEU A 188 12.58 -20.34 -9.49
N ALA A 189 11.88 -19.25 -9.80
CA ALA A 189 10.69 -19.27 -10.66
C ALA A 189 11.02 -19.75 -12.08
N PHE A 190 12.16 -19.34 -12.63
CA PHE A 190 12.60 -19.79 -13.95
C PHE A 190 12.90 -21.29 -13.98
N LEU A 191 13.58 -21.82 -12.97
CA LEU A 191 13.85 -23.26 -12.87
C LEU A 191 12.56 -24.08 -12.82
N ILE A 192 11.57 -23.68 -12.02
CA ILE A 192 10.28 -24.34 -11.93
C ILE A 192 9.52 -24.23 -13.26
N ALA A 193 9.45 -23.04 -13.85
CA ALA A 193 8.76 -22.81 -15.11
C ALA A 193 9.41 -23.58 -16.27
N TYR A 194 10.75 -23.64 -16.32
CA TYR A 194 11.51 -24.45 -17.28
C TYR A 194 11.22 -25.95 -17.13
N THR A 195 11.24 -26.45 -15.89
CA THR A 195 10.95 -27.84 -15.60
C THR A 195 9.56 -28.26 -16.10
N ILE A 196 8.56 -27.42 -15.86
CA ILE A 196 7.17 -27.70 -16.27
C ILE A 196 7.01 -27.65 -17.79
N ASN A 197 7.61 -26.65 -18.48
CA ASN A 197 7.34 -26.39 -19.89
C ASN A 197 8.31 -27.08 -20.84
N ARG A 198 9.52 -27.42 -20.44
CA ARG A 198 10.59 -27.92 -21.33
C ARG A 198 11.09 -29.33 -21.01
N THR A 199 10.56 -29.98 -19.95
CA THR A 199 11.00 -31.33 -19.58
C THR A 199 9.85 -32.33 -19.54
N THR A 200 10.21 -33.61 -19.59
CA THR A 200 9.28 -34.75 -19.44
C THR A 200 8.93 -35.01 -17.98
N CYS A 201 8.67 -33.95 -17.21
CA CYS A 201 8.34 -34.05 -15.80
C CYS A 201 6.98 -34.74 -15.57
N ARG A 202 6.91 -35.67 -14.60
CA ARG A 202 5.69 -36.39 -14.25
C ARG A 202 4.73 -35.56 -13.39
N PHE A 203 5.26 -34.67 -12.55
CA PHE A 203 4.51 -33.96 -11.52
C PHE A 203 4.18 -32.50 -11.87
N LYS A 204 4.01 -32.19 -13.18
CA LYS A 204 3.78 -30.81 -13.67
C LYS A 204 2.63 -30.08 -12.96
N ALA A 205 1.48 -30.76 -12.81
CA ALA A 205 0.29 -30.17 -12.17
C ALA A 205 0.54 -29.85 -10.68
N TYR A 206 1.24 -30.73 -9.98
CA TYR A 206 1.60 -30.54 -8.59
C TYR A 206 2.55 -29.35 -8.41
N PHE A 207 3.64 -29.29 -9.19
CA PHE A 207 4.59 -28.16 -9.10
C PHE A 207 3.97 -26.83 -9.49
N ASN A 208 3.08 -26.83 -10.48
CA ASN A 208 2.32 -25.64 -10.87
C ASN A 208 1.40 -25.18 -9.73
N ALA A 209 0.68 -26.09 -9.08
CA ALA A 209 -0.18 -25.76 -7.95
C ALA A 209 0.64 -25.21 -6.77
N MET A 210 1.76 -25.84 -6.43
CA MET A 210 2.63 -25.41 -5.31
C MET A 210 3.29 -24.06 -5.59
N ALA A 211 3.75 -23.80 -6.82
CA ALA A 211 4.32 -22.52 -7.18
C ALA A 211 3.32 -21.35 -7.10
N LEU A 212 2.03 -21.63 -7.32
CA LEU A 212 0.95 -20.63 -7.24
C LEU A 212 0.38 -20.46 -5.82
N LEU A 213 0.64 -21.41 -4.93
CA LEU A 213 0.05 -21.44 -3.60
C LEU A 213 0.27 -20.14 -2.80
N PRO A 214 1.47 -19.54 -2.74
CA PRO A 214 1.70 -18.31 -1.97
C PRO A 214 0.98 -17.06 -2.51
N LEU A 215 0.46 -17.09 -3.75
CA LEU A 215 -0.34 -15.98 -4.30
C LEU A 215 -1.62 -15.72 -3.49
N VAL A 216 -2.06 -16.73 -2.78
CA VAL A 216 -3.37 -16.83 -2.11
C VAL A 216 -3.31 -16.36 -0.66
N SER A 217 -2.13 -16.00 -0.16
CA SER A 217 -1.94 -15.60 1.24
C SER A 217 -1.36 -14.20 1.37
N PRO A 218 -1.66 -13.46 2.46
CA PRO A 218 -0.96 -12.24 2.76
C PRO A 218 0.56 -12.44 2.81
N PRO A 219 1.35 -11.50 2.29
CA PRO A 219 2.81 -11.56 2.32
C PRO A 219 3.40 -11.88 3.71
N VAL A 220 2.80 -11.30 4.72
CA VAL A 220 3.19 -11.43 6.13
C VAL A 220 3.21 -12.89 6.65
N ILE A 221 2.40 -13.78 6.09
CA ILE A 221 2.29 -15.19 6.51
C ILE A 221 3.61 -15.93 6.25
N MET A 222 4.32 -15.64 5.17
CA MET A 222 5.58 -16.30 4.86
C MET A 222 6.67 -15.97 5.89
N ALA A 223 6.83 -14.68 6.22
CA ALA A 223 7.76 -14.26 7.27
C ALA A 223 7.39 -14.85 8.64
N PHE A 224 6.09 -14.86 8.95
CA PHE A 224 5.59 -15.41 10.21
C PHE A 224 5.85 -16.92 10.33
N ALA A 225 5.58 -17.70 9.28
CA ALA A 225 5.88 -19.13 9.25
C ALA A 225 7.38 -19.40 9.43
N LEU A 226 8.24 -18.60 8.78
CA LEU A 226 9.69 -18.69 8.96
C LEU A 226 10.11 -18.38 10.39
N VAL A 227 9.49 -17.41 11.05
CA VAL A 227 9.76 -17.12 12.48
C VAL A 227 9.33 -18.28 13.37
N LEU A 228 8.19 -18.91 13.10
CA LEU A 228 7.75 -20.10 13.86
C LEU A 228 8.67 -21.32 13.67
N LEU A 229 9.28 -21.47 12.49
CA LEU A 229 10.20 -22.58 12.21
C LEU A 229 11.62 -22.27 12.67
N PHE A 230 12.16 -21.11 12.30
CA PHE A 230 13.59 -20.77 12.40
C PHE A 230 13.87 -19.59 13.35
N GLY A 231 12.88 -19.05 14.04
CA GLY A 231 13.09 -18.03 15.07
C GLY A 231 13.84 -18.59 16.28
N ARG A 232 14.17 -17.75 17.26
CA ARG A 232 14.88 -18.15 18.48
C ARG A 232 14.17 -19.26 19.27
N ARG A 233 12.84 -19.33 19.19
CA ARG A 233 11.98 -20.38 19.77
C ARG A 233 11.32 -21.23 18.68
N GLY A 234 11.86 -21.21 17.47
CA GLY A 234 11.33 -21.97 16.34
C GLY A 234 11.56 -23.48 16.54
N ILE A 235 10.62 -24.30 16.07
CA ILE A 235 10.69 -25.74 16.24
C ILE A 235 11.98 -26.32 15.64
N ILE A 236 12.38 -25.87 14.45
CA ILE A 236 13.61 -26.36 13.81
C ILE A 236 14.82 -25.85 14.57
N THR A 237 14.90 -24.56 14.88
CA THR A 237 16.07 -23.98 15.54
C THR A 237 16.23 -24.47 16.96
N LYS A 238 15.18 -24.36 17.79
CA LYS A 238 15.26 -24.69 19.22
C LYS A 238 15.15 -26.20 19.45
N VAL A 239 14.06 -26.82 18.99
CA VAL A 239 13.78 -28.22 19.33
C VAL A 239 14.69 -29.18 18.58
N LEU A 240 14.85 -29.02 17.25
CA LEU A 240 15.62 -29.95 16.43
C LEU A 240 17.13 -29.69 16.50
N LEU A 241 17.58 -28.45 16.21
CA LEU A 241 19.01 -28.17 16.02
C LEU A 241 19.73 -27.86 17.33
N ASP A 242 19.09 -27.20 18.32
CA ASP A 242 19.70 -26.88 19.61
C ASP A 242 19.50 -28.01 20.63
N ASP A 243 18.25 -28.37 20.97
CA ASP A 243 17.96 -29.31 22.07
C ASP A 243 18.19 -30.80 21.68
N THR A 244 17.92 -31.19 20.41
CA THR A 244 18.02 -32.60 19.98
C THR A 244 19.37 -32.91 19.35
N LEU A 245 19.83 -32.12 18.38
CA LEU A 245 21.04 -32.38 17.60
C LEU A 245 22.27 -31.66 18.15
N HIS A 246 22.12 -30.70 19.05
CA HIS A 246 23.19 -29.88 19.63
C HIS A 246 24.16 -29.27 18.60
N LEU A 247 23.64 -28.97 17.37
CA LEU A 247 24.44 -28.44 16.24
C LEU A 247 24.66 -26.96 16.32
N ILE A 248 23.71 -26.22 16.88
CA ILE A 248 23.75 -24.77 16.99
C ILE A 248 23.23 -24.31 18.35
N ASN A 249 23.61 -23.09 18.74
CA ASN A 249 22.99 -22.40 19.86
C ASN A 249 21.88 -21.49 19.33
N SER A 250 20.62 -21.73 19.75
CA SER A 250 19.45 -20.95 19.29
C SER A 250 19.52 -19.46 19.64
N GLN A 251 20.37 -19.08 20.62
CA GLN A 251 20.60 -17.68 20.97
C GLN A 251 21.51 -16.98 19.94
N SER A 252 22.48 -17.68 19.36
CA SER A 252 23.43 -17.16 18.38
C SER A 252 22.93 -17.32 16.94
N PHE A 253 22.20 -18.38 16.61
CA PHE A 253 21.57 -18.56 15.32
C PHE A 253 20.33 -17.66 15.20
N ASN A 254 20.31 -16.85 14.17
CA ASN A 254 19.27 -15.84 14.04
C ASN A 254 18.76 -15.75 12.60
N ILE A 255 17.50 -16.14 12.37
CA ILE A 255 16.82 -15.96 11.08
C ILE A 255 16.47 -14.48 10.81
N TYR A 256 16.50 -13.64 11.85
CA TYR A 256 16.14 -12.24 11.75
C TYR A 256 17.20 -11.42 11.01
N GLY A 257 16.76 -10.39 10.30
CA GLY A 257 17.64 -9.51 9.54
C GLY A 257 17.53 -9.71 8.03
N MET A 258 18.55 -9.28 7.29
CA MET A 258 18.56 -9.24 5.82
C MET A 258 18.26 -10.60 5.18
N HIS A 259 18.91 -11.67 5.63
CA HIS A 259 18.76 -13.01 5.05
C HIS A 259 17.35 -13.58 5.26
N GLY A 260 16.73 -13.35 6.43
CA GLY A 260 15.36 -13.75 6.68
C GLY A 260 14.36 -12.99 5.83
N ILE A 261 14.56 -11.66 5.63
CA ILE A 261 13.74 -10.87 4.74
C ILE A 261 13.83 -11.41 3.31
N ILE A 262 15.06 -11.67 2.81
CA ILE A 262 15.26 -12.22 1.46
C ILE A 262 14.54 -13.56 1.32
N LEU A 263 14.70 -14.47 2.28
CA LEU A 263 14.08 -15.79 2.23
C LEU A 263 12.55 -15.70 2.24
N SER A 264 11.96 -14.85 3.08
CA SER A 264 10.51 -14.64 3.12
C SER A 264 9.97 -14.03 1.83
N GLN A 265 10.69 -13.07 1.25
CA GLN A 265 10.33 -12.44 -0.01
C GLN A 265 10.43 -13.39 -1.20
N ILE A 266 11.40 -14.32 -1.21
CA ILE A 266 11.53 -15.36 -2.25
C ILE A 266 10.21 -16.15 -2.33
N PHE A 267 9.73 -16.69 -1.21
CA PHE A 267 8.47 -17.46 -1.22
C PHE A 267 7.25 -16.58 -1.50
N THR A 268 7.22 -15.37 -0.99
CA THR A 268 6.10 -14.44 -1.17
C THR A 268 5.92 -14.04 -2.64
N PHE A 269 7.00 -13.73 -3.36
CA PHE A 269 6.95 -13.21 -4.72
C PHE A 269 7.18 -14.26 -5.81
N LEU A 270 7.52 -15.50 -5.42
CA LEU A 270 7.68 -16.63 -6.31
C LEU A 270 6.50 -16.80 -7.29
N PRO A 271 5.23 -16.77 -6.84
CA PRO A 271 4.10 -16.98 -7.76
C PRO A 271 4.02 -15.95 -8.89
N VAL A 272 4.34 -14.68 -8.58
CA VAL A 272 4.28 -13.60 -9.56
C VAL A 272 5.35 -13.79 -10.64
N ALA A 273 6.59 -14.07 -10.24
CA ALA A 273 7.67 -14.39 -11.16
C ALA A 273 7.35 -15.65 -11.97
N PHE A 274 6.82 -16.67 -11.31
CA PHE A 274 6.45 -17.94 -11.95
C PHE A 274 5.38 -17.75 -13.02
N VAL A 275 4.30 -17.01 -12.78
CA VAL A 275 3.24 -16.75 -13.77
C VAL A 275 3.80 -16.08 -15.02
N ILE A 276 4.66 -15.08 -14.85
CA ILE A 276 5.28 -14.36 -15.97
C ILE A 276 6.15 -15.32 -16.80
N LEU A 277 7.03 -16.06 -16.13
CA LEU A 277 7.98 -16.95 -16.81
C LEU A 277 7.35 -18.22 -17.36
N HIS A 278 6.37 -18.78 -16.67
CA HIS A 278 5.60 -19.92 -17.15
C HIS A 278 4.82 -19.55 -18.41
N SER A 279 4.12 -18.42 -18.42
CA SER A 279 3.40 -17.92 -19.59
C SER A 279 4.35 -17.64 -20.77
N LEU A 280 5.51 -17.04 -20.50
CA LEU A 280 6.52 -16.80 -21.52
C LEU A 280 6.97 -18.13 -22.15
N LEU A 281 7.47 -19.07 -21.33
CA LEU A 281 8.01 -20.33 -21.80
C LEU A 281 6.96 -21.21 -22.51
N ALA A 282 5.69 -21.13 -22.09
CA ALA A 282 4.59 -21.83 -22.75
C ALA A 282 4.30 -21.29 -24.17
N ASN A 283 4.57 -20.00 -24.42
CA ASN A 283 4.27 -19.33 -25.69
C ASN A 283 5.51 -19.08 -26.57
N LEU A 284 6.70 -19.52 -26.18
CA LEU A 284 7.89 -19.46 -27.03
C LEU A 284 7.80 -20.46 -28.18
N ASP A 285 8.18 -20.05 -29.38
CA ASP A 285 8.23 -20.90 -30.56
C ASP A 285 9.29 -21.98 -30.39
N THR A 286 8.82 -23.22 -30.28
CA THR A 286 9.67 -24.39 -30.06
C THR A 286 10.39 -24.88 -31.36
N ARG A 287 9.96 -24.41 -32.53
CA ARG A 287 10.59 -24.77 -33.83
C ARG A 287 12.04 -24.32 -33.89
N VAL A 288 12.41 -23.24 -33.24
CA VAL A 288 13.79 -22.77 -33.18
C VAL A 288 14.66 -23.72 -32.37
N GLU A 289 14.10 -24.25 -31.24
CA GLU A 289 14.78 -25.26 -30.42
C GLU A 289 14.94 -26.58 -31.18
N GLU A 290 13.90 -26.99 -31.91
CA GLU A 290 13.91 -28.22 -32.78
C GLU A 290 14.91 -28.07 -33.92
N ALA A 291 14.96 -26.93 -34.60
CA ALA A 291 15.92 -26.64 -35.64
C ALA A 291 17.36 -26.73 -35.15
N ALA A 292 17.62 -26.16 -33.99
CA ALA A 292 18.93 -26.21 -33.35
C ALA A 292 19.34 -27.65 -32.97
N GLU A 293 18.38 -28.48 -32.55
CA GLU A 293 18.62 -29.90 -32.29
C GLU A 293 18.91 -30.68 -33.54
N ASN A 294 18.13 -30.49 -34.62
CA ASN A 294 18.35 -31.11 -35.91
C ASN A 294 19.74 -30.77 -36.51
N LEU A 295 20.29 -29.61 -36.16
CA LEU A 295 21.65 -29.20 -36.49
C LEU A 295 22.72 -29.79 -35.55
N GLY A 296 22.35 -30.72 -34.65
CA GLY A 296 23.27 -31.39 -33.74
C GLY A 296 23.60 -30.65 -32.46
N GLY A 297 22.83 -29.62 -32.11
CA GLY A 297 23.02 -28.87 -30.89
C GLY A 297 22.80 -29.70 -29.61
N SER A 298 23.77 -29.69 -28.69
CA SER A 298 23.60 -30.35 -27.38
C SER A 298 22.51 -29.62 -26.53
N PRO A 299 21.86 -30.33 -25.59
CA PRO A 299 20.84 -29.70 -24.71
C PRO A 299 21.31 -28.43 -24.01
N TRP A 300 22.55 -28.43 -23.54
CA TRP A 300 23.16 -27.25 -22.90
C TRP A 300 23.41 -26.09 -23.88
N TYR A 301 23.82 -26.43 -25.12
CA TYR A 301 24.00 -25.48 -26.20
C TYR A 301 22.68 -24.81 -26.57
N ILE A 302 21.62 -25.60 -26.77
CA ILE A 302 20.25 -25.13 -27.08
C ILE A 302 19.75 -24.23 -25.94
N PHE A 303 19.87 -24.69 -24.69
CA PHE A 303 19.47 -23.87 -23.53
C PHE A 303 20.19 -22.51 -23.52
N ARG A 304 21.52 -22.51 -23.65
CA ARG A 304 22.32 -21.28 -23.51
C ARG A 304 22.21 -20.34 -24.70
N ARG A 305 22.08 -20.86 -25.92
CA ARG A 305 22.13 -20.08 -27.17
C ARG A 305 20.76 -19.81 -27.79
N VAL A 306 19.73 -20.57 -27.44
CA VAL A 306 18.39 -20.44 -28.00
C VAL A 306 17.37 -20.09 -26.90
N THR A 307 17.11 -21.02 -25.99
CA THR A 307 16.03 -20.88 -24.99
C THR A 307 16.24 -19.67 -24.06
N LEU A 308 17.45 -19.53 -23.50
CA LEU A 308 17.74 -18.46 -22.55
C LEU A 308 17.71 -17.07 -23.22
N PRO A 309 18.30 -16.81 -24.38
CA PRO A 309 18.20 -15.53 -25.08
C PRO A 309 16.76 -15.19 -25.50
N MET A 310 15.98 -16.16 -25.95
CA MET A 310 14.55 -15.96 -26.27
C MET A 310 13.74 -15.65 -25.01
N SER A 311 14.20 -16.07 -23.84
CA SER A 311 13.55 -15.81 -22.56
C SER A 311 13.91 -14.45 -21.95
N TYR A 312 14.91 -13.73 -22.46
CA TYR A 312 15.35 -12.44 -21.88
C TYR A 312 14.24 -11.41 -21.69
N PRO A 313 13.28 -11.22 -22.61
CA PRO A 313 12.22 -10.24 -22.40
C PRO A 313 11.36 -10.53 -21.17
N GLY A 314 10.97 -11.79 -20.99
CA GLY A 314 10.17 -12.20 -19.82
C GLY A 314 10.99 -12.27 -18.53
N LEU A 315 12.27 -12.68 -18.62
CA LEU A 315 13.18 -12.62 -17.46
C LEU A 315 13.34 -11.19 -16.98
N PHE A 316 13.56 -10.24 -17.88
CA PHE A 316 13.68 -8.83 -17.55
C PHE A 316 12.38 -8.27 -16.97
N GLN A 317 11.22 -8.64 -17.54
CA GLN A 317 9.92 -8.27 -16.99
C GLN A 317 9.72 -8.82 -15.58
N ALA A 318 10.04 -10.09 -15.34
CA ALA A 318 9.93 -10.71 -14.03
C ALA A 318 10.87 -10.04 -13.01
N LEU A 319 12.11 -9.74 -13.40
CA LEU A 319 13.06 -8.99 -12.55
C LEU A 319 12.52 -7.64 -12.14
N LEU A 320 11.97 -6.85 -13.07
CA LEU A 320 11.44 -5.52 -12.77
C LEU A 320 10.21 -5.58 -11.86
N VAL A 321 9.27 -6.49 -12.15
CA VAL A 321 8.04 -6.62 -11.35
C VAL A 321 8.37 -7.08 -9.93
N VAL A 322 9.21 -8.10 -9.77
CA VAL A 322 9.59 -8.62 -8.44
C VAL A 322 10.40 -7.58 -7.67
N PHE A 323 11.30 -6.84 -8.33
CA PHE A 323 12.06 -5.77 -7.69
C PHE A 323 11.15 -4.69 -7.10
N VAL A 324 10.14 -4.25 -7.86
CA VAL A 324 9.17 -3.27 -7.38
C VAL A 324 8.38 -3.82 -6.20
N LEU A 325 7.92 -5.08 -6.27
CA LEU A 325 7.19 -5.74 -5.18
C LEU A 325 8.05 -5.90 -3.92
N ALA A 326 9.31 -6.31 -4.07
CA ALA A 326 10.24 -6.47 -2.95
C ALA A 326 10.60 -5.13 -2.30
N MET A 327 10.79 -4.07 -3.11
CA MET A 327 11.11 -2.74 -2.63
C MET A 327 10.00 -2.11 -1.78
N GLN A 328 8.74 -2.37 -2.14
CA GLN A 328 7.56 -1.84 -1.47
C GLN A 328 7.00 -2.73 -0.35
N ASP A 329 7.65 -3.87 -0.10
CA ASP A 329 7.18 -4.81 0.90
C ASP A 329 7.28 -4.22 2.32
N PHE A 330 6.16 -4.24 3.02
CA PHE A 330 6.03 -3.79 4.39
C PHE A 330 6.01 -4.97 5.37
N GLY A 331 5.26 -6.03 5.03
CA GLY A 331 4.89 -7.09 5.96
C GLY A 331 6.05 -7.98 6.36
N ASN A 332 6.79 -8.52 5.38
CA ASN A 332 7.90 -9.43 5.66
C ASN A 332 9.03 -8.73 6.46
N PRO A 333 9.53 -7.54 6.05
CA PRO A 333 10.57 -6.86 6.80
C PRO A 333 10.17 -6.48 8.23
N ARG A 334 8.91 -6.17 8.45
CA ARG A 334 8.43 -5.78 9.78
C ARG A 334 8.42 -6.94 10.77
N ILE A 335 8.11 -8.16 10.32
CA ILE A 335 8.08 -9.35 11.17
C ILE A 335 9.48 -9.95 11.38
N ILE A 336 10.26 -10.12 10.30
CA ILE A 336 11.51 -10.88 10.37
C ILE A 336 12.76 -10.00 10.31
N GLY A 337 12.60 -8.70 10.02
CA GLY A 337 13.73 -7.78 9.85
C GLY A 337 14.44 -7.42 11.14
N SER A 338 13.75 -7.42 12.30
CA SER A 338 14.31 -6.95 13.57
C SER A 338 14.90 -5.54 13.42
N GLU A 339 16.19 -5.36 13.68
CA GLU A 339 16.89 -4.07 13.52
C GLU A 339 17.14 -3.68 12.06
N TYR A 340 16.97 -4.61 11.11
CA TYR A 340 17.15 -4.34 9.68
C TYR A 340 15.90 -3.74 9.06
N THR A 341 15.70 -2.45 9.32
CA THR A 341 14.51 -1.73 8.88
C THR A 341 14.55 -1.33 7.42
N MET A 342 13.47 -1.58 6.67
CA MET A 342 13.27 -1.14 5.31
C MET A 342 12.43 0.15 5.24
N VAL A 343 12.51 0.86 4.10
CA VAL A 343 11.89 2.18 3.92
C VAL A 343 10.38 2.17 4.17
N ALA A 344 9.66 1.13 3.77
CA ALA A 344 8.21 1.02 3.99
C ALA A 344 7.84 0.96 5.49
N GLY A 345 8.67 0.25 6.30
CA GLY A 345 8.52 0.23 7.75
C GLY A 345 8.83 1.58 8.40
N VAL A 346 9.90 2.25 7.96
CA VAL A 346 10.26 3.60 8.47
C VAL A 346 9.19 4.63 8.09
N MET A 347 8.57 4.53 6.91
CA MET A 347 7.41 5.36 6.54
C MET A 347 6.26 5.22 7.54
N TYR A 348 5.97 3.99 7.95
CA TYR A 348 4.94 3.70 8.94
C TYR A 348 5.29 4.33 10.29
N ASP A 349 6.51 4.14 10.76
CA ASP A 349 6.98 4.72 12.02
C ASP A 349 6.92 6.26 11.99
N GLN A 350 7.31 6.90 10.87
CA GLN A 350 7.22 8.36 10.71
C GLN A 350 5.78 8.86 10.71
N MET A 351 4.87 8.16 10.03
CA MET A 351 3.47 8.60 9.90
C MET A 351 2.66 8.34 11.18
N ILE A 352 2.72 7.12 11.72
CA ILE A 352 1.88 6.68 12.84
C ILE A 352 2.60 6.90 14.17
N GLY A 353 3.87 6.51 14.29
CA GLY A 353 4.64 6.63 15.53
C GLY A 353 5.02 8.07 15.85
N PHE A 354 5.60 8.78 14.90
CA PHE A 354 6.09 10.16 15.11
C PHE A 354 5.13 11.24 14.61
N GLN A 355 4.00 10.89 14.00
CA GLN A 355 3.03 11.83 13.41
C GLN A 355 3.67 12.86 12.46
N ASN A 356 4.76 12.46 11.79
CA ASN A 356 5.54 13.30 10.88
C ASN A 356 5.18 12.98 9.42
N SER A 357 4.08 13.56 8.96
CA SER A 357 3.57 13.36 7.59
C SER A 357 4.56 13.84 6.52
N GLN A 358 5.32 14.90 6.80
CA GLN A 358 6.30 15.45 5.85
C GLN A 358 7.43 14.45 5.58
N MET A 359 8.05 13.91 6.65
CA MET A 359 9.12 12.91 6.49
C MET A 359 8.60 11.60 5.90
N ALA A 360 7.40 11.14 6.31
CA ALA A 360 6.75 9.99 5.69
C ALA A 360 6.53 10.20 4.17
N SER A 361 6.15 11.42 3.77
CA SER A 361 5.98 11.80 2.36
C SER A 361 7.31 11.84 1.60
N VAL A 362 8.40 12.35 2.19
CA VAL A 362 9.75 12.30 1.59
C VAL A 362 10.17 10.85 1.32
N LEU A 363 10.02 9.98 2.34
CA LEU A 363 10.33 8.54 2.17
C LEU A 363 9.43 7.89 1.11
N GLY A 364 8.16 8.30 1.02
CA GLY A 364 7.24 7.88 -0.04
C GLY A 364 7.73 8.27 -1.44
N VAL A 365 8.21 9.49 -1.62
CA VAL A 365 8.83 9.95 -2.87
C VAL A 365 10.09 9.14 -3.18
N MET A 366 10.95 8.88 -2.18
CA MET A 366 12.15 8.05 -2.35
C MET A 366 11.82 6.60 -2.75
N LEU A 367 10.68 6.07 -2.30
CA LEU A 367 10.20 4.74 -2.69
C LEU A 367 9.57 4.74 -4.10
N LEU A 368 8.96 5.86 -4.51
CA LEU A 368 8.36 5.99 -5.85
C LEU A 368 9.41 6.03 -6.96
N ILE A 369 10.56 6.68 -6.74
CA ILE A 369 11.60 6.85 -7.77
C ILE A 369 12.05 5.50 -8.36
N PRO A 370 12.54 4.51 -7.59
CA PRO A 370 12.93 3.21 -8.15
C PRO A 370 11.78 2.47 -8.84
N SER A 371 10.56 2.56 -8.28
CA SER A 371 9.38 1.90 -8.84
C SER A 371 8.99 2.48 -10.20
N VAL A 372 8.96 3.79 -10.32
CA VAL A 372 8.67 4.47 -11.60
C VAL A 372 9.80 4.22 -12.61
N CYS A 373 11.06 4.29 -12.20
CA CYS A 373 12.19 3.96 -13.06
C CYS A 373 12.09 2.53 -13.61
N ALA A 374 11.81 1.56 -12.75
CA ALA A 374 11.64 0.16 -13.16
C ALA A 374 10.47 0.00 -14.15
N TYR A 375 9.32 0.66 -13.89
CA TYR A 375 8.18 0.64 -14.79
C TYR A 375 8.48 1.24 -16.17
N VAL A 376 9.14 2.40 -16.21
CA VAL A 376 9.51 3.09 -17.46
C VAL A 376 10.52 2.26 -18.26
N LEU A 377 11.56 1.74 -17.58
CA LEU A 377 12.55 0.87 -18.20
C LEU A 377 11.91 -0.40 -18.77
N GLY A 378 10.98 -1.01 -18.01
CA GLY A 378 10.24 -2.19 -18.46
C GLY A 378 9.46 -1.93 -19.75
N ASN A 379 8.67 -0.87 -19.78
CA ASN A 379 7.89 -0.52 -20.96
C ASN A 379 8.76 -0.15 -22.18
N TYR A 380 9.84 0.60 -21.96
CA TYR A 380 10.75 0.98 -23.05
C TYR A 380 11.47 -0.22 -23.67
N TRP A 381 11.95 -1.18 -22.84
CA TRP A 381 12.65 -2.37 -23.30
C TRP A 381 11.72 -3.38 -23.98
N LEU A 382 10.54 -3.63 -23.39
CA LEU A 382 9.58 -4.59 -23.92
C LEU A 382 8.98 -4.14 -25.25
N SER A 383 8.79 -2.83 -25.45
CA SER A 383 8.27 -2.30 -26.72
C SER A 383 9.21 -2.54 -27.90
N LYS A 384 10.52 -2.72 -27.66
CA LYS A 384 11.55 -2.89 -28.70
C LYS A 384 11.84 -4.36 -29.06
N LYS A 385 11.47 -5.33 -28.19
CA LYS A 385 11.83 -6.75 -28.37
C LYS A 385 10.61 -7.67 -28.08
N SER A 386 9.69 -7.75 -29.02
CA SER A 386 8.64 -8.74 -28.98
C SER A 386 9.06 -9.97 -29.82
N TYR A 387 9.45 -11.04 -29.15
CA TYR A 387 9.70 -12.35 -29.77
C TYR A 387 8.52 -13.32 -29.55
N VAL A 388 7.41 -12.86 -29.03
CA VAL A 388 6.22 -13.68 -28.82
C VAL A 388 5.38 -13.64 -30.09
N SER A 389 5.25 -14.77 -30.77
CA SER A 389 4.29 -14.90 -31.87
C SER A 389 2.87 -14.74 -31.32
N THR A 390 2.05 -13.96 -32.00
CA THR A 390 0.63 -13.72 -31.66
C THR A 390 -0.25 -14.95 -31.90
N GLU A 391 0.25 -15.97 -32.56
CA GLU A 391 -0.46 -17.20 -32.81
C GLU A 391 0.20 -18.37 -32.05
N PRO A 392 -0.56 -19.20 -31.32
CA PRO A 392 -0.05 -20.40 -30.72
C PRO A 392 0.29 -21.40 -31.84
N ILE A 393 1.55 -21.42 -32.25
CA ILE A 393 2.03 -22.27 -33.33
C ILE A 393 2.64 -23.54 -32.74
N GLY A 394 1.89 -24.64 -32.82
CA GLY A 394 2.41 -25.98 -32.59
C GLY A 394 2.17 -26.56 -31.19
N MET A 395 2.24 -27.87 -31.09
CA MET A 395 2.26 -28.57 -29.80
C MET A 395 3.54 -28.26 -29.08
N PRO A 396 3.51 -28.15 -27.73
CA PRO A 396 4.72 -27.87 -26.95
C PRO A 396 5.74 -29.00 -27.19
N TYR A 397 6.89 -28.66 -27.76
CA TYR A 397 8.01 -29.57 -27.89
C TYR A 397 8.55 -29.90 -26.50
N ILE A 398 8.36 -31.14 -26.10
CA ILE A 398 8.85 -31.62 -24.80
C ILE A 398 9.98 -32.60 -25.11
N LYS A 399 11.20 -32.17 -24.89
CA LYS A 399 12.40 -32.98 -25.12
C LYS A 399 12.55 -34.07 -24.07
N GLU A 400 13.04 -35.24 -24.51
CA GLU A 400 13.56 -36.26 -23.60
C GLU A 400 14.77 -35.69 -22.84
N THR A 401 14.55 -35.41 -21.55
CA THR A 401 15.57 -34.78 -20.69
C THR A 401 16.53 -35.89 -20.20
N PRO A 402 17.87 -35.67 -20.26
CA PRO A 402 18.82 -36.58 -19.66
C PRO A 402 18.46 -36.91 -18.21
N LYS A 403 18.52 -38.21 -17.85
CA LYS A 403 18.05 -38.73 -16.55
C LYS A 403 18.61 -37.90 -15.36
N GLY A 404 19.92 -37.60 -15.38
CA GLY A 404 20.57 -36.83 -14.29
C GLY A 404 20.01 -35.41 -14.14
N LEU A 405 19.82 -34.71 -15.27
CA LEU A 405 19.25 -33.34 -15.27
C LEU A 405 17.78 -33.40 -14.84
N LYS A 406 17.01 -34.39 -15.28
CA LYS A 406 15.62 -34.56 -14.87
C LYS A 406 15.49 -34.78 -13.37
N ILE A 407 16.29 -35.68 -12.78
CA ILE A 407 16.28 -35.92 -11.33
C ILE A 407 16.65 -34.68 -10.57
N PHE A 408 17.65 -33.91 -11.01
CA PHE A 408 18.06 -32.68 -10.38
C PHE A 408 16.92 -31.63 -10.40
N LEU A 409 16.31 -31.38 -11.57
CA LEU A 409 15.25 -30.40 -11.74
C LEU A 409 13.97 -30.78 -10.98
N GLU A 410 13.54 -32.05 -11.07
CA GLU A 410 12.37 -32.56 -10.34
C GLU A 410 12.63 -32.53 -8.82
N GLY A 411 13.83 -32.95 -8.36
CA GLY A 411 14.23 -32.90 -6.96
C GLY A 411 14.23 -31.47 -6.42
N PHE A 412 14.73 -30.52 -7.18
CA PHE A 412 14.72 -29.09 -6.82
C PHE A 412 13.30 -28.54 -6.73
N CYS A 413 12.43 -28.85 -7.70
CA CYS A 413 11.01 -28.47 -7.67
C CYS A 413 10.29 -29.13 -6.48
N PHE A 414 10.62 -30.37 -6.16
CA PHE A 414 10.05 -31.09 -5.02
C PHE A 414 10.48 -30.45 -3.69
N LEU A 415 11.77 -30.15 -3.54
CA LEU A 415 12.30 -29.45 -2.35
C LEU A 415 11.59 -28.11 -2.14
N THR A 416 11.45 -27.29 -3.20
CA THR A 416 10.75 -26.01 -3.12
C THR A 416 9.28 -26.20 -2.74
N SER A 417 8.61 -27.17 -3.33
CA SER A 417 7.20 -27.50 -3.04
C SER A 417 7.01 -27.96 -1.61
N CYS A 418 7.91 -28.81 -1.10
CA CYS A 418 7.92 -29.25 0.31
C CYS A 418 8.16 -28.07 1.26
N SER A 419 9.07 -27.16 0.93
CA SER A 419 9.32 -25.97 1.74
C SER A 419 8.07 -25.08 1.83
N ILE A 420 7.40 -24.84 0.70
CA ILE A 420 6.14 -24.08 0.68
C ILE A 420 5.07 -24.78 1.55
N LEU A 421 4.88 -26.06 1.35
CA LEU A 421 3.91 -26.85 2.11
C LEU A 421 4.21 -26.83 3.61
N LEU A 422 5.49 -26.97 3.99
CA LEU A 422 5.94 -26.89 5.38
C LEU A 422 5.57 -25.53 6.02
N LEU A 423 5.77 -24.40 5.31
CA LEU A 423 5.39 -23.07 5.80
C LEU A 423 3.88 -23.00 6.11
N TYR A 424 3.04 -23.52 5.21
CA TYR A 424 1.59 -23.53 5.43
C TYR A 424 1.18 -24.47 6.57
N LEU A 425 1.74 -25.68 6.60
CA LEU A 425 1.47 -26.63 7.68
C LEU A 425 1.89 -26.08 9.04
N THR A 426 2.97 -25.31 9.10
CA THR A 426 3.41 -24.64 10.34
C THR A 426 2.36 -23.65 10.84
N ILE A 427 1.81 -22.83 9.98
CA ILE A 427 0.74 -21.88 10.36
C ILE A 427 -0.51 -22.64 10.84
N ILE A 428 -0.93 -23.65 10.07
CA ILE A 428 -2.12 -24.44 10.43
C ILE A 428 -1.90 -25.16 11.77
N SER A 429 -0.76 -25.84 11.94
CA SER A 429 -0.45 -26.52 13.20
C SER A 429 -0.32 -25.56 14.38
N GLY A 430 0.30 -24.39 14.17
CA GLY A 430 0.43 -23.34 15.18
C GLY A 430 -0.91 -22.81 15.72
N SER A 431 -1.98 -22.95 14.94
CA SER A 431 -3.34 -22.58 15.36
C SER A 431 -3.98 -23.58 16.34
N PHE A 432 -3.45 -24.80 16.40
CA PHE A 432 -3.94 -25.88 17.27
C PHE A 432 -3.02 -26.18 18.45
N VAL A 433 -1.97 -25.40 18.65
CA VAL A 433 -0.99 -25.58 19.72
C VAL A 433 -1.15 -24.46 20.74
N LYS A 434 -1.15 -24.81 22.04
CA LYS A 434 -1.41 -23.86 23.14
C LYS A 434 -0.35 -22.77 23.25
N VAL A 435 0.94 -23.11 23.21
CA VAL A 435 2.04 -22.13 23.14
C VAL A 435 3.14 -22.71 22.25
N TRP A 436 3.27 -22.18 21.05
CA TRP A 436 4.23 -22.68 20.06
C TRP A 436 5.66 -22.75 20.60
N GLY A 437 6.27 -23.95 20.48
CA GLY A 437 7.65 -24.19 20.92
C GLY A 437 7.86 -24.30 22.43
N VAL A 438 6.81 -24.24 23.26
CA VAL A 438 6.86 -24.35 24.72
C VAL A 438 5.87 -25.38 25.22
N ASP A 439 4.58 -25.23 24.91
CA ASP A 439 3.51 -26.15 25.28
C ASP A 439 2.79 -26.58 24.03
N ASN A 440 3.18 -27.71 23.47
CA ASN A 440 2.66 -28.25 22.22
C ASN A 440 1.37 -29.07 22.40
N THR A 441 0.67 -28.93 23.54
CA THR A 441 -0.64 -29.57 23.71
C THR A 441 -1.66 -29.04 22.74
N PHE A 442 -2.52 -29.95 22.22
CA PHE A 442 -3.57 -29.61 21.29
C PHE A 442 -4.64 -28.74 21.99
N THR A 443 -5.04 -27.66 21.30
CA THR A 443 -6.09 -26.76 21.79
C THR A 443 -6.93 -26.19 20.63
N LEU A 444 -8.19 -25.90 20.92
CA LEU A 444 -9.09 -25.14 20.03
C LEU A 444 -9.41 -23.75 20.59
N GLN A 445 -8.69 -23.32 21.65
CA GLN A 445 -8.99 -22.06 22.32
C GLN A 445 -8.98 -20.84 21.38
N TYR A 446 -8.11 -20.80 20.38
CA TYR A 446 -8.01 -19.67 19.44
C TYR A 446 -9.19 -19.58 18.44
N TYR A 447 -10.00 -20.63 18.38
CA TYR A 447 -11.22 -20.70 17.57
C TYR A 447 -12.47 -20.45 18.38
N THR A 448 -12.37 -20.38 19.72
CA THR A 448 -13.47 -20.12 20.64
C THR A 448 -13.40 -18.71 21.22
N ALA A 449 -14.49 -18.24 21.81
CA ALA A 449 -14.57 -16.93 22.43
C ALA A 449 -13.48 -16.69 23.51
N ALA A 450 -13.12 -17.72 24.27
CA ALA A 450 -12.20 -17.62 25.40
C ALA A 450 -10.74 -17.30 25.00
N GLY A 451 -10.31 -17.67 23.79
CA GLY A 451 -8.92 -17.45 23.35
C GLY A 451 -8.64 -16.04 22.79
N VAL A 452 -9.68 -15.24 22.59
CA VAL A 452 -9.57 -13.89 21.98
C VAL A 452 -9.94 -12.78 22.97
N THR A 453 -10.40 -13.13 24.17
CA THR A 453 -10.87 -12.19 25.21
C THR A 453 -9.74 -11.34 25.83
N ASP A 454 -8.47 -11.68 25.65
CA ASP A 454 -7.34 -10.85 26.10
C ASP A 454 -7.07 -9.62 25.22
N ALA A 455 -7.89 -9.36 24.23
CA ALA A 455 -7.85 -8.14 23.45
C ALA A 455 -8.51 -6.99 24.19
N SER A 456 -7.88 -6.51 25.25
CA SER A 456 -8.31 -5.43 26.14
C SER A 456 -8.69 -4.09 25.45
N PHE A 457 -8.55 -4.00 24.14
CA PHE A 457 -8.87 -2.80 23.34
C PHE A 457 -10.26 -2.82 22.69
N MET A 458 -10.94 -3.97 22.58
CA MET A 458 -12.23 -4.08 21.86
C MET A 458 -13.35 -4.80 22.62
N GLU A 459 -13.22 -4.97 23.91
CA GLU A 459 -14.12 -5.80 24.74
C GLU A 459 -15.52 -5.21 24.93
N ARG A 460 -15.77 -3.96 24.54
CA ARG A 460 -17.03 -3.27 24.92
C ARG A 460 -18.20 -3.40 23.96
N ASP A 461 -17.97 -3.75 22.67
CA ASP A 461 -19.06 -3.69 21.68
C ASP A 461 -19.28 -4.96 20.83
N VAL A 462 -18.45 -6.01 20.98
CA VAL A 462 -18.53 -7.19 20.11
C VAL A 462 -18.57 -8.47 20.95
N GLY A 463 -19.77 -8.91 21.29
CA GLY A 463 -19.99 -10.12 22.10
C GLY A 463 -19.26 -11.35 21.55
N GLY A 464 -18.27 -11.82 22.24
CA GLY A 464 -17.92 -13.23 22.35
C GLY A 464 -17.01 -13.88 21.31
N ASN A 465 -16.85 -13.42 20.05
CA ASN A 465 -16.02 -14.08 19.02
C ASN A 465 -15.32 -13.07 18.09
N PHE A 466 -14.39 -12.31 18.64
CA PHE A 466 -13.64 -11.28 17.92
C PHE A 466 -12.94 -11.77 16.63
N GLY A 467 -12.33 -12.96 16.64
CA GLY A 467 -11.64 -13.52 15.48
C GLY A 467 -12.58 -13.78 14.29
N ILE A 468 -13.73 -14.40 14.52
CA ILE A 468 -14.73 -14.66 13.47
C ILE A 468 -15.36 -13.35 13.00
N TYR A 469 -15.61 -12.41 13.92
CA TYR A 469 -16.15 -11.09 13.58
C TYR A 469 -15.21 -10.33 12.61
N LEU A 470 -13.91 -10.30 12.87
CA LEU A 470 -12.92 -9.68 11.98
C LEU A 470 -12.91 -10.31 10.58
N VAL A 471 -13.04 -11.64 10.52
CA VAL A 471 -13.11 -12.37 9.25
C VAL A 471 -14.37 -11.98 8.48
N ILE A 472 -15.53 -11.98 9.15
CA ILE A 472 -16.83 -11.63 8.53
C ILE A 472 -16.82 -10.17 8.06
N GLU A 473 -16.33 -9.22 8.87
CA GLU A 473 -16.23 -7.81 8.50
C GLU A 473 -15.28 -7.62 7.32
N SER A 474 -14.15 -8.34 7.28
CA SER A 474 -13.24 -8.31 6.15
C SER A 474 -13.89 -8.84 4.87
N ILE A 475 -14.67 -9.92 4.96
CA ILE A 475 -15.45 -10.48 3.83
C ILE A 475 -16.48 -9.47 3.33
N LYS A 476 -17.22 -8.80 4.23
CA LYS A 476 -18.21 -7.77 3.86
C LYS A 476 -17.55 -6.59 3.17
N MET A 477 -16.49 -6.03 3.77
CA MET A 477 -15.76 -4.89 3.20
C MET A 477 -15.17 -5.23 1.83
N MET A 478 -14.50 -6.38 1.70
CA MET A 478 -13.87 -6.78 0.45
C MET A 478 -14.88 -7.27 -0.58
N GLY A 479 -16.01 -7.88 -0.16
CA GLY A 479 -17.13 -8.21 -1.03
C GLY A 479 -17.74 -6.97 -1.66
N LEU A 480 -17.98 -5.93 -0.85
CA LEU A 480 -18.47 -4.64 -1.32
C LEU A 480 -17.49 -3.98 -2.30
N ALA A 481 -16.19 -3.94 -1.93
CA ALA A 481 -15.14 -3.39 -2.78
C ALA A 481 -15.02 -4.16 -4.11
N ALA A 482 -15.12 -5.48 -4.08
CA ALA A 482 -15.02 -6.34 -5.26
C ALA A 482 -16.19 -6.15 -6.22
N ILE A 483 -17.42 -6.08 -5.72
CA ILE A 483 -18.61 -5.86 -6.54
C ILE A 483 -18.55 -4.48 -7.22
N ILE A 484 -18.34 -3.42 -6.44
CA ILE A 484 -18.27 -2.06 -6.96
C ILE A 484 -17.06 -1.91 -7.90
N GLY A 485 -15.89 -2.41 -7.47
CA GLY A 485 -14.65 -2.37 -8.26
C GLY A 485 -14.76 -3.15 -9.57
N GLY A 486 -15.41 -4.33 -9.55
CA GLY A 486 -15.66 -5.13 -10.74
C GLY A 486 -16.57 -4.44 -11.75
N LEU A 487 -17.65 -3.80 -11.31
CA LEU A 487 -18.55 -3.01 -12.17
C LEU A 487 -17.83 -1.78 -12.74
N LEU A 488 -17.07 -1.07 -11.91
CA LEU A 488 -16.29 0.09 -12.32
C LEU A 488 -15.18 -0.31 -13.32
N ALA A 489 -14.58 -1.49 -13.13
CA ALA A 489 -13.55 -2.03 -14.03
C ALA A 489 -14.09 -2.28 -15.44
N ILE A 490 -15.30 -2.89 -15.56
CA ILE A 490 -15.94 -3.06 -16.88
C ILE A 490 -16.24 -1.71 -17.53
N ALA A 491 -16.87 -0.79 -16.78
CA ALA A 491 -17.22 0.51 -17.30
C ALA A 491 -15.97 1.27 -17.78
N THR A 492 -14.89 1.19 -17.01
CA THR A 492 -13.59 1.80 -17.32
C THR A 492 -12.95 1.18 -18.56
N ALA A 493 -12.87 -0.16 -18.62
CA ALA A 493 -12.32 -0.88 -19.77
C ALA A 493 -13.09 -0.59 -21.06
N TYR A 494 -14.43 -0.55 -20.96
CA TYR A 494 -15.29 -0.20 -22.09
C TYR A 494 -15.04 1.24 -22.60
N VAL A 495 -14.89 2.21 -21.67
CA VAL A 495 -14.55 3.58 -22.04
C VAL A 495 -13.17 3.67 -22.69
N ILE A 496 -12.16 2.98 -22.15
CA ILE A 496 -10.80 3.00 -22.69
C ILE A 496 -10.76 2.43 -24.10
N GLU A 497 -11.41 1.29 -24.34
CA GLU A 497 -11.27 0.54 -25.59
C GLU A 497 -12.20 1.09 -26.71
N ARG A 498 -13.45 1.44 -26.37
CA ARG A 498 -14.45 1.89 -27.34
C ARG A 498 -14.42 3.40 -27.62
N ARG A 499 -13.64 4.16 -26.85
CA ARG A 499 -13.50 5.63 -27.04
C ARG A 499 -12.06 6.01 -27.31
N LYS A 500 -11.75 6.35 -28.55
CA LYS A 500 -10.45 6.89 -28.95
C LYS A 500 -10.36 8.39 -28.64
N SER A 501 -10.46 8.79 -27.35
CA SER A 501 -10.37 10.19 -26.91
C SER A 501 -9.13 10.40 -26.03
N VAL A 502 -8.70 11.66 -25.87
CA VAL A 502 -7.59 12.01 -24.97
C VAL A 502 -7.91 11.62 -23.53
N SER A 503 -9.17 11.84 -23.09
CA SER A 503 -9.61 11.44 -21.75
C SER A 503 -9.53 9.93 -21.51
N SER A 504 -9.86 9.09 -22.52
CA SER A 504 -9.76 7.63 -22.37
C SER A 504 -8.31 7.14 -22.31
N LYS A 505 -7.38 7.78 -23.05
CA LYS A 505 -5.95 7.48 -22.92
C LYS A 505 -5.43 7.85 -21.53
N PHE A 506 -5.85 9.00 -21.01
CA PHE A 506 -5.46 9.45 -19.67
C PHE A 506 -6.05 8.54 -18.54
N ILE A 507 -7.32 8.12 -18.67
CA ILE A 507 -7.91 7.10 -17.78
C ILE A 507 -7.10 5.82 -17.85
N GLY A 508 -6.73 5.35 -19.05
CA GLY A 508 -5.90 4.16 -19.23
C GLY A 508 -4.54 4.26 -18.53
N PHE A 509 -3.93 5.43 -18.55
CA PHE A 509 -2.70 5.71 -17.80
C PHE A 509 -2.94 5.65 -16.28
N LEU A 510 -3.97 6.37 -15.77
CA LEU A 510 -4.29 6.39 -14.34
C LEU A 510 -4.62 5.01 -13.76
N VAL A 511 -5.27 4.14 -14.54
CA VAL A 511 -5.58 2.75 -14.14
C VAL A 511 -4.31 1.93 -13.87
N LEU A 512 -3.23 2.18 -14.61
CA LEU A 512 -1.99 1.42 -14.47
C LEU A 512 -1.13 1.88 -13.28
N ILE A 513 -1.33 3.11 -12.81
CA ILE A 513 -0.56 3.70 -11.71
C ILE A 513 -0.57 2.82 -10.45
N PRO A 514 -1.73 2.34 -9.95
CA PRO A 514 -1.75 1.52 -8.73
C PRO A 514 -1.01 0.19 -8.86
N GLY A 515 -0.90 -0.36 -10.06
CA GLY A 515 -0.11 -1.57 -10.32
C GLY A 515 1.41 -1.33 -10.26
N ALA A 516 1.85 -0.08 -10.46
CA ALA A 516 3.25 0.30 -10.48
C ALA A 516 3.72 0.95 -9.17
N LEU A 517 2.80 1.46 -8.34
CA LEU A 517 3.13 2.21 -7.13
C LEU A 517 2.90 1.41 -5.83
N PRO A 518 3.70 1.68 -4.79
CA PRO A 518 3.58 1.02 -3.50
C PRO A 518 2.24 1.29 -2.81
N GLY A 519 1.62 0.22 -2.25
CA GLY A 519 0.40 0.35 -1.45
C GLY A 519 0.56 1.28 -0.24
N VAL A 520 1.73 1.29 0.38
CA VAL A 520 2.09 2.16 1.52
C VAL A 520 1.94 3.64 1.14
N VAL A 521 2.37 4.03 -0.06
CA VAL A 521 2.23 5.40 -0.60
C VAL A 521 0.76 5.77 -0.72
N PHE A 522 -0.08 4.87 -1.24
CA PHE A 522 -1.53 5.11 -1.29
C PHE A 522 -2.14 5.27 0.10
N GLY A 523 -1.75 4.45 1.08
CA GLY A 523 -2.23 4.56 2.46
C GLY A 523 -1.98 5.94 3.05
N ILE A 524 -0.75 6.44 2.97
CA ILE A 524 -0.38 7.78 3.44
C ILE A 524 -1.12 8.87 2.65
N GLY A 525 -1.15 8.74 1.32
CA GLY A 525 -1.86 9.70 0.46
C GLY A 525 -3.33 9.81 0.79
N TYR A 526 -3.99 8.69 1.09
CA TYR A 526 -5.39 8.68 1.50
C TYR A 526 -5.61 9.35 2.86
N ILE A 527 -4.71 9.16 3.83
CA ILE A 527 -4.78 9.91 5.10
C ILE A 527 -4.68 11.41 4.82
N ILE A 528 -3.66 11.84 4.08
CA ILE A 528 -3.44 13.27 3.80
C ILE A 528 -4.62 13.87 3.01
N ALA A 529 -5.17 13.12 2.04
CA ALA A 529 -6.25 13.59 1.20
C ALA A 529 -7.62 13.64 1.92
N PHE A 530 -7.90 12.65 2.78
CA PHE A 530 -9.27 12.41 3.26
C PHE A 530 -9.42 12.53 4.77
N ASN A 531 -8.39 12.95 5.51
CA ASN A 531 -8.51 13.24 6.95
C ASN A 531 -9.28 14.54 7.23
N ALA A 532 -9.06 15.56 6.42
CA ALA A 532 -9.82 16.81 6.46
C ALA A 532 -9.95 17.36 5.03
N PRO A 533 -10.80 16.76 4.17
CA PRO A 533 -10.94 17.19 2.79
C PRO A 533 -11.35 18.65 2.72
N PHE A 534 -10.62 19.42 1.89
CA PHE A 534 -10.85 20.88 1.76
C PHE A 534 -10.78 21.67 3.09
N GLY A 535 -10.05 21.14 4.10
CA GLY A 535 -9.96 21.74 5.43
C GLY A 535 -11.19 21.53 6.33
N GLN A 536 -12.14 20.67 5.93
CA GLN A 536 -13.37 20.39 6.68
C GLN A 536 -13.29 19.02 7.36
N ALA A 537 -13.15 19.00 8.68
CA ALA A 537 -13.06 17.77 9.47
C ALA A 537 -14.36 16.94 9.46
N ASN A 538 -15.52 17.56 9.24
CA ASN A 538 -16.82 16.90 9.14
C ASN A 538 -16.96 16.04 7.84
N LEU A 539 -16.11 16.25 6.85
CA LEU A 539 -16.04 15.44 5.63
C LEU A 539 -14.97 14.34 5.71
N ALA A 540 -14.35 14.13 6.87
CA ALA A 540 -13.32 13.12 7.05
C ALA A 540 -13.83 11.71 6.73
N LEU A 541 -13.15 11.01 5.84
CA LEU A 541 -13.37 9.59 5.57
C LEU A 541 -12.49 8.69 6.44
N THR A 542 -11.45 9.24 7.07
CA THR A 542 -10.57 8.50 7.98
C THR A 542 -11.37 7.96 9.17
N GLY A 543 -11.05 6.73 9.58
CA GLY A 543 -11.80 6.05 10.63
C GLY A 543 -13.10 5.37 10.17
N THR A 544 -13.46 5.46 8.89
CA THR A 544 -14.66 4.81 8.34
C THR A 544 -14.28 3.59 7.49
N THR A 545 -15.23 2.66 7.32
CA THR A 545 -15.11 1.53 6.37
C THR A 545 -14.88 2.01 4.94
N TRP A 546 -15.46 3.14 4.56
CA TRP A 546 -15.43 3.64 3.18
C TRP A 546 -14.05 3.99 2.68
N ILE A 547 -13.15 4.53 3.51
CA ILE A 547 -11.80 4.85 3.07
C ILE A 547 -11.03 3.59 2.67
N ILE A 548 -11.20 2.48 3.41
CA ILE A 548 -10.58 1.18 3.12
C ILE A 548 -11.16 0.61 1.83
N VAL A 549 -12.51 0.59 1.71
CA VAL A 549 -13.21 0.09 0.53
C VAL A 549 -12.80 0.86 -0.73
N LEU A 550 -12.82 2.19 -0.68
CA LEU A 550 -12.42 3.04 -1.81
C LEU A 550 -10.94 2.83 -2.19
N MET A 551 -10.03 2.77 -1.21
CA MET A 551 -8.64 2.49 -1.49
C MET A 551 -8.48 1.14 -2.21
N ILE A 552 -9.13 0.08 -1.75
CA ILE A 552 -9.07 -1.24 -2.39
C ILE A 552 -9.67 -1.21 -3.80
N ILE A 553 -10.82 -0.58 -4.00
CA ILE A 553 -11.40 -0.42 -5.34
C ILE A 553 -10.37 0.17 -6.29
N PHE A 554 -9.87 1.37 -6.02
CA PHE A 554 -9.01 2.10 -6.95
C PHE A 554 -7.60 1.52 -7.07
N THR A 555 -7.10 0.80 -6.06
CA THR A 555 -5.77 0.17 -6.12
C THR A 555 -5.79 -1.26 -6.68
N ARG A 556 -6.91 -1.98 -6.66
CA ARG A 556 -6.97 -3.40 -7.07
C ARG A 556 -7.80 -3.66 -8.34
N MET A 557 -8.69 -2.76 -8.74
CA MET A 557 -9.53 -2.96 -9.92
C MET A 557 -8.75 -3.03 -11.26
N TYR A 558 -7.48 -2.60 -11.28
CA TYR A 558 -6.68 -2.60 -12.51
C TYR A 558 -6.61 -3.98 -13.18
N GLY A 559 -6.56 -5.07 -12.41
CA GLY A 559 -6.58 -6.44 -12.93
C GLY A 559 -7.87 -6.76 -13.69
N GLY A 560 -9.01 -6.32 -13.16
CA GLY A 560 -10.30 -6.45 -13.84
C GLY A 560 -10.39 -5.60 -15.11
N VAL A 561 -9.83 -4.39 -15.10
CA VAL A 561 -9.77 -3.52 -16.28
C VAL A 561 -8.94 -4.15 -17.38
N LEU A 562 -7.74 -4.68 -17.06
CA LEU A 562 -6.87 -5.32 -18.05
C LEU A 562 -7.49 -6.60 -18.65
N SER A 563 -8.09 -7.44 -17.80
CA SER A 563 -8.80 -8.65 -18.22
C SER A 563 -9.96 -8.30 -19.16
N THR A 564 -10.81 -7.33 -18.78
CA THR A 564 -11.94 -6.88 -19.60
C THR A 564 -11.48 -6.26 -20.91
N LYS A 565 -10.44 -5.42 -20.88
CA LYS A 565 -9.85 -4.78 -22.06
C LYS A 565 -9.35 -5.82 -23.06
N SER A 566 -8.64 -6.85 -22.59
CA SER A 566 -8.13 -7.95 -23.44
C SER A 566 -9.25 -8.68 -24.21
N VAL A 567 -10.39 -8.88 -23.56
CA VAL A 567 -11.57 -9.50 -24.22
C VAL A 567 -12.21 -8.53 -25.22
N LEU A 568 -12.36 -7.26 -24.86
CA LEU A 568 -12.93 -6.25 -25.76
C LEU A 568 -12.08 -6.03 -27.03
N GLN A 569 -10.76 -6.15 -26.94
CA GLN A 569 -9.86 -6.06 -28.09
C GLN A 569 -10.02 -7.23 -29.07
N LYS A 570 -10.44 -8.40 -28.59
CA LYS A 570 -10.72 -9.57 -29.42
C LYS A 570 -12.16 -9.63 -29.94
N THR A 571 -13.04 -8.75 -29.44
CA THR A 571 -14.44 -8.68 -29.84
C THR A 571 -14.64 -7.60 -30.90
N ASP A 572 -15.11 -8.01 -32.08
CA ASP A 572 -15.35 -7.07 -33.18
C ASP A 572 -16.43 -6.05 -32.80
N TYR A 573 -16.16 -4.80 -33.11
CA TYR A 573 -17.09 -3.69 -32.86
C TYR A 573 -18.34 -3.75 -33.75
N SER A 574 -18.25 -4.43 -34.91
CA SER A 574 -19.35 -4.62 -35.85
C SER A 574 -20.62 -5.23 -35.22
N VAL A 575 -20.45 -6.06 -34.18
CA VAL A 575 -21.59 -6.64 -33.43
C VAL A 575 -22.39 -5.57 -32.69
N GLU A 576 -21.71 -4.55 -32.14
CA GLU A 576 -22.34 -3.42 -31.47
C GLU A 576 -23.03 -2.48 -32.50
N GLU A 577 -22.39 -2.28 -33.65
CA GLU A 577 -22.94 -1.49 -34.77
C GLU A 577 -24.17 -2.15 -35.36
N ALA A 578 -24.14 -3.44 -35.60
CA ALA A 578 -25.30 -4.19 -36.09
C ALA A 578 -26.51 -4.08 -35.12
N ALA A 579 -26.28 -4.21 -33.83
CA ALA A 579 -27.36 -4.04 -32.84
C ALA A 579 -27.96 -2.62 -32.87
N THR A 580 -27.12 -1.58 -33.03
CA THR A 580 -27.59 -0.20 -33.11
C THR A 580 -28.28 0.10 -34.43
N SER A 581 -27.86 -0.50 -35.54
CA SER A 581 -28.50 -0.41 -36.86
C SER A 581 -29.88 -1.07 -36.86
N LEU A 582 -30.10 -2.08 -36.05
CA LEU A 582 -31.42 -2.71 -35.82
C LEU A 582 -32.29 -1.91 -34.83
N GLY A 583 -31.90 -0.70 -34.45
CA GLY A 583 -32.67 0.20 -33.59
C GLY A 583 -32.51 -0.04 -32.08
N ALA A 584 -31.57 -0.89 -31.65
CA ALA A 584 -31.33 -1.11 -30.26
C ALA A 584 -30.73 0.11 -29.57
N SER A 585 -31.28 0.50 -28.41
CA SER A 585 -30.69 1.57 -27.60
C SER A 585 -29.31 1.15 -27.07
N ARG A 586 -28.43 2.14 -26.80
CA ARG A 586 -27.06 1.88 -26.30
C ARG A 586 -27.05 1.07 -25.00
N PHE A 587 -28.01 1.30 -24.09
CA PHE A 587 -28.12 0.53 -22.85
C PHE A 587 -28.56 -0.91 -23.14
N TYR A 588 -29.50 -1.11 -24.07
CA TYR A 588 -29.94 -2.43 -24.47
C TYR A 588 -28.80 -3.22 -25.15
N THR A 589 -28.04 -2.58 -26.07
CA THR A 589 -26.84 -3.15 -26.69
C THR A 589 -25.82 -3.56 -25.64
N PHE A 590 -25.51 -2.66 -24.68
CA PHE A 590 -24.58 -2.99 -23.61
C PHE A 590 -25.07 -4.19 -22.79
N ARG A 591 -26.33 -4.19 -22.34
CA ARG A 591 -26.87 -5.23 -21.46
C ARG A 591 -27.04 -6.58 -22.14
N ARG A 592 -27.46 -6.60 -23.42
CA ARG A 592 -27.82 -7.84 -24.14
C ARG A 592 -26.71 -8.38 -25.06
N VAL A 593 -25.80 -7.53 -25.51
CA VAL A 593 -24.73 -7.89 -26.44
C VAL A 593 -23.36 -7.88 -25.73
N VAL A 594 -22.98 -6.74 -25.17
CA VAL A 594 -21.63 -6.54 -24.63
C VAL A 594 -21.45 -7.23 -23.28
N PHE A 595 -22.36 -7.02 -22.32
CA PHE A 595 -22.23 -7.57 -20.98
C PHE A 595 -22.15 -9.10 -20.91
N PRO A 596 -22.92 -9.88 -21.68
CA PRO A 596 -22.79 -11.33 -21.70
C PRO A 596 -21.38 -11.81 -22.08
N VAL A 597 -20.73 -11.13 -23.04
CA VAL A 597 -19.34 -11.41 -23.46
C VAL A 597 -18.36 -11.05 -22.33
N LEU A 598 -18.66 -9.98 -21.57
CA LEU A 598 -17.82 -9.49 -20.47
C LEU A 598 -18.11 -10.14 -19.12
N LYS A 599 -19.14 -11.00 -19.00
CA LYS A 599 -19.52 -11.65 -17.74
C LYS A 599 -18.34 -12.41 -17.10
N ARG A 600 -17.55 -13.12 -17.91
CA ARG A 600 -16.40 -13.88 -17.42
C ARG A 600 -15.24 -13.01 -16.94
N PRO A 601 -14.70 -12.05 -17.74
CA PRO A 601 -13.66 -11.15 -17.25
C PRO A 601 -14.13 -10.29 -16.05
N TRP A 602 -15.42 -9.94 -15.98
CA TRP A 602 -16.01 -9.30 -14.82
C TRP A 602 -15.89 -10.17 -13.56
N LEU A 603 -16.33 -11.43 -13.65
CA LEU A 603 -16.27 -12.34 -12.51
C LEU A 603 -14.82 -12.56 -12.04
N LEU A 604 -13.90 -12.80 -12.98
CA LEU A 604 -12.48 -12.98 -12.67
C LEU A 604 -11.87 -11.70 -12.05
N GLY A 605 -12.18 -10.52 -12.59
CA GLY A 605 -11.75 -9.24 -12.05
C GLY A 605 -12.29 -8.95 -10.66
N THR A 606 -13.57 -9.28 -10.42
CA THR A 606 -14.23 -9.15 -9.11
C THR A 606 -13.58 -10.08 -8.08
N LEU A 607 -13.35 -11.35 -8.44
CA LEU A 607 -12.69 -12.33 -7.56
C LEU A 607 -11.23 -11.95 -7.29
N PHE A 608 -10.51 -11.45 -8.29
CA PHE A 608 -9.15 -10.92 -8.10
C PHE A 608 -9.13 -9.76 -7.11
N THR A 609 -10.04 -8.79 -7.25
CA THR A 609 -10.16 -7.65 -6.34
C THR A 609 -10.49 -8.11 -4.91
N PHE A 610 -11.39 -9.09 -4.77
CA PHE A 610 -11.77 -9.66 -3.48
C PHE A 610 -10.57 -10.31 -2.77
N VAL A 611 -9.90 -11.27 -3.45
CA VAL A 611 -8.77 -12.02 -2.87
C VAL A 611 -7.59 -11.10 -2.57
N SER A 612 -7.20 -10.24 -3.53
CA SER A 612 -6.10 -9.29 -3.35
C SER A 612 -6.39 -8.22 -2.29
N GLY A 613 -7.68 -7.87 -2.10
CA GLY A 613 -8.15 -7.00 -1.04
C GLY A 613 -8.04 -7.64 0.34
N LEU A 614 -8.47 -8.90 0.49
CA LEU A 614 -8.34 -9.66 1.74
C LEU A 614 -6.87 -9.82 2.18
N CYS A 615 -5.96 -9.93 1.23
CA CYS A 615 -4.52 -10.05 1.47
C CYS A 615 -3.80 -8.69 1.57
N ALA A 616 -4.50 -7.57 1.39
CA ALA A 616 -3.89 -6.25 1.42
C ALA A 616 -3.44 -5.87 2.84
N LEU A 617 -2.16 -5.45 2.97
CA LEU A 617 -1.59 -5.02 4.25
C LEU A 617 -0.99 -3.60 4.15
N GLY A 618 0.00 -3.40 3.28
CA GLY A 618 0.88 -2.24 3.31
C GLY A 618 0.19 -0.87 3.23
N GLY A 619 -0.89 -0.72 2.46
CA GLY A 619 -1.65 0.53 2.39
C GLY A 619 -2.76 0.61 3.45
N VAL A 620 -3.43 -0.52 3.69
CA VAL A 620 -4.59 -0.58 4.60
C VAL A 620 -4.19 -0.33 6.05
N ILE A 621 -2.98 -0.71 6.46
CA ILE A 621 -2.50 -0.52 7.84
C ILE A 621 -2.52 0.94 8.30
N PHE A 622 -2.45 1.88 7.38
CA PHE A 622 -2.55 3.31 7.68
C PHE A 622 -4.00 3.78 7.87
N LEU A 623 -4.97 3.04 7.34
CA LEU A 623 -6.38 3.46 7.26
C LEU A 623 -7.29 2.77 8.28
N ILE A 624 -6.76 1.80 9.00
CA ILE A 624 -7.50 1.08 10.04
C ILE A 624 -7.92 2.00 11.19
N SER A 625 -8.99 1.63 11.83
CA SER A 625 -9.45 2.23 13.09
C SER A 625 -9.80 1.13 14.10
N ALA A 626 -10.04 1.49 15.35
CA ALA A 626 -10.42 0.52 16.37
C ALA A 626 -11.65 -0.33 15.99
N ARG A 627 -12.57 0.23 15.20
CA ARG A 627 -13.80 -0.46 14.77
C ARG A 627 -13.69 -1.18 13.42
N HIS A 628 -12.78 -0.72 12.55
CA HIS A 628 -12.68 -1.19 11.16
C HIS A 628 -11.27 -1.65 10.86
N GLN A 629 -11.08 -2.97 10.94
CA GLN A 629 -9.81 -3.61 10.66
C GLN A 629 -9.99 -4.73 9.63
N LEU A 630 -8.96 -4.98 8.83
CA LEU A 630 -8.89 -6.16 7.99
C LEU A 630 -8.18 -7.30 8.71
N VAL A 631 -8.61 -8.53 8.42
CA VAL A 631 -8.00 -9.74 8.97
C VAL A 631 -6.50 -9.82 8.69
N SER A 632 -6.02 -9.37 7.51
CA SER A 632 -4.59 -9.32 7.17
C SER A 632 -3.79 -8.38 8.07
N VAL A 633 -4.38 -7.24 8.45
CA VAL A 633 -3.75 -6.30 9.39
C VAL A 633 -3.79 -6.85 10.81
N ALA A 634 -4.88 -7.49 11.21
CA ALA A 634 -5.00 -8.12 12.53
C ALA A 634 -3.95 -9.24 12.70
N ILE A 635 -3.73 -10.09 11.68
CA ILE A 635 -2.66 -11.10 11.68
C ILE A 635 -1.31 -10.45 11.97
N TYR A 636 -0.98 -9.35 11.28
CA TYR A 636 0.25 -8.61 11.51
C TYR A 636 0.34 -8.07 12.94
N LEU A 637 -0.69 -7.38 13.45
CA LEU A 637 -0.71 -6.79 14.78
C LEU A 637 -0.58 -7.83 15.89
N PHE A 638 -1.28 -8.96 15.79
CA PHE A 638 -1.16 -10.06 16.77
C PHE A 638 0.21 -10.73 16.70
N THR A 639 0.82 -10.84 15.52
CA THR A 639 2.19 -11.34 15.38
C THR A 639 3.19 -10.40 16.05
N GLU A 640 3.05 -9.09 15.85
CA GLU A 640 3.91 -8.07 16.48
C GLU A 640 3.77 -8.06 18.01
N GLN A 641 2.56 -8.32 18.52
CA GLN A 641 2.29 -8.47 19.96
C GLN A 641 2.77 -9.81 20.55
N GLY A 642 3.27 -10.74 19.74
CA GLY A 642 3.69 -12.08 20.21
C GLY A 642 2.52 -13.05 20.45
N LYS A 643 1.27 -12.70 20.09
CA LYS A 643 0.07 -13.55 20.20
C LYS A 643 -0.01 -14.54 19.03
N PHE A 644 0.97 -15.41 18.91
CA PHE A 644 1.18 -16.27 17.74
C PHE A 644 0.02 -17.22 17.45
N GLY A 645 -0.60 -17.82 18.48
CA GLY A 645 -1.71 -18.75 18.30
C GLY A 645 -2.93 -18.09 17.65
N VAL A 646 -3.28 -16.86 18.07
CA VAL A 646 -4.37 -16.09 17.46
C VAL A 646 -4.04 -15.71 16.01
N ALA A 647 -2.81 -15.25 15.76
CA ALA A 647 -2.34 -14.92 14.42
C ALA A 647 -2.37 -16.15 13.48
N CYS A 648 -2.00 -17.33 13.97
CA CYS A 648 -2.11 -18.61 13.25
C CYS A 648 -3.57 -18.97 12.94
N ALA A 649 -4.48 -18.82 13.89
CA ALA A 649 -5.89 -19.14 13.69
C ALA A 649 -6.54 -18.20 12.65
N LEU A 650 -6.30 -16.90 12.72
CA LEU A 650 -6.76 -15.92 11.72
C LEU A 650 -6.16 -16.20 10.33
N SER A 651 -4.88 -16.56 10.28
CA SER A 651 -4.21 -16.96 9.03
C SER A 651 -4.83 -18.21 8.44
N THR A 652 -5.18 -19.20 9.26
CA THR A 652 -5.84 -20.44 8.84
C THR A 652 -7.23 -20.16 8.27
N TYR A 653 -8.05 -19.33 8.94
CA TYR A 653 -9.33 -18.87 8.38
C TYR A 653 -9.14 -18.20 7.01
N LEU A 654 -8.19 -17.29 6.91
CA LEU A 654 -7.93 -16.58 5.65
C LEU A 654 -7.49 -17.53 4.53
N ILE A 655 -6.60 -18.46 4.81
CA ILE A 655 -6.15 -19.49 3.88
C ILE A 655 -7.35 -20.31 3.37
N ILE A 656 -8.21 -20.81 4.26
CA ILE A 656 -9.39 -21.60 3.90
C ILE A 656 -10.33 -20.79 2.98
N ILE A 657 -10.61 -19.54 3.33
CA ILE A 657 -11.51 -18.67 2.57
C ILE A 657 -10.95 -18.45 1.15
N VAL A 658 -9.68 -18.09 1.05
CA VAL A 658 -9.07 -17.80 -0.25
C VAL A 658 -8.99 -19.08 -1.10
N PHE A 659 -8.68 -20.24 -0.50
CA PHE A 659 -8.74 -21.52 -1.21
C PHE A 659 -10.14 -21.85 -1.72
N ALA A 660 -11.18 -21.62 -0.92
CA ALA A 660 -12.56 -21.83 -1.34
C ALA A 660 -12.91 -20.94 -2.56
N PHE A 661 -12.49 -19.68 -2.55
CA PHE A 661 -12.70 -18.77 -3.69
C PHE A 661 -11.87 -19.17 -4.91
N MET A 662 -10.63 -19.63 -4.75
CA MET A 662 -9.81 -20.14 -5.87
C MET A 662 -10.41 -21.42 -6.48
N ALA A 663 -10.90 -22.32 -5.65
CA ALA A 663 -11.62 -23.50 -6.12
C ALA A 663 -12.88 -23.11 -6.92
N LEU A 664 -13.62 -22.11 -6.45
CA LEU A 664 -14.78 -21.56 -7.15
C LEU A 664 -14.39 -21.00 -8.54
N ILE A 665 -13.27 -20.25 -8.63
CA ILE A 665 -12.75 -19.75 -9.92
C ILE A 665 -12.46 -20.93 -10.87
N GLN A 666 -11.75 -21.96 -10.40
CA GLN A 666 -11.41 -23.13 -11.22
C GLN A 666 -12.63 -23.91 -11.68
N LEU A 667 -13.67 -24.05 -10.82
CA LEU A 667 -14.92 -24.69 -11.20
C LEU A 667 -15.63 -23.92 -12.32
N ILE A 668 -15.69 -22.58 -12.21
CA ILE A 668 -16.30 -21.73 -13.24
C ILE A 668 -15.53 -21.85 -14.57
N GLU A 669 -14.20 -21.91 -14.54
CA GLU A 669 -13.37 -22.08 -15.73
C GLU A 669 -13.56 -23.45 -16.40
N LYS A 670 -13.66 -24.51 -15.61
CA LYS A 670 -13.90 -25.88 -16.14
C LYS A 670 -15.26 -25.98 -16.81
N THR A 671 -16.32 -25.49 -16.17
CA THR A 671 -17.69 -25.56 -16.69
C THR A 671 -17.79 -24.89 -18.07
N ASP A 672 -17.05 -23.80 -18.27
CA ASP A 672 -17.04 -23.05 -19.53
C ASP A 672 -16.26 -23.78 -20.67
N LYS A 673 -15.20 -24.51 -20.33
CA LYS A 673 -14.49 -25.36 -21.29
C LYS A 673 -15.40 -26.53 -21.80
N TYR A 674 -16.18 -27.14 -20.91
CA TYR A 674 -17.15 -28.18 -21.27
C TYR A 674 -18.28 -27.63 -22.14
N SER A 675 -18.84 -26.45 -21.81
CA SER A 675 -19.90 -25.84 -22.61
C SER A 675 -19.44 -25.44 -24.02
N ARG A 676 -18.20 -24.98 -24.19
CA ARG A 676 -17.61 -24.69 -25.52
C ARG A 676 -17.31 -25.97 -26.31
N ALA A 677 -16.84 -27.02 -25.66
CA ALA A 677 -16.60 -28.29 -26.31
C ALA A 677 -17.92 -28.93 -26.79
N MET A 678 -18.99 -28.85 -26.01
CA MET A 678 -20.34 -29.30 -26.43
C MET A 678 -20.91 -28.46 -27.57
N ALA A 679 -20.74 -27.11 -27.51
CA ALA A 679 -21.21 -26.22 -28.58
C ALA A 679 -20.45 -26.43 -29.89
N ALA A 680 -19.13 -26.70 -29.85
CA ALA A 680 -18.34 -27.06 -31.02
C ALA A 680 -18.70 -28.46 -31.56
N GLY A 681 -18.99 -29.43 -30.70
CA GLY A 681 -19.43 -30.76 -31.10
C GLY A 681 -20.86 -30.79 -31.67
N SER A 682 -21.72 -29.83 -31.32
CA SER A 682 -23.07 -29.71 -31.89
C SER A 682 -23.10 -29.01 -33.28
N GLN A 683 -22.03 -28.28 -33.63
CA GLN A 683 -21.87 -27.67 -34.97
C GLN A 683 -21.28 -28.68 -36.02
N LEU A 684 -20.79 -29.83 -35.56
CA LEU A 684 -20.26 -30.89 -36.40
C LEU A 684 -21.26 -32.07 -36.63
N ARG A 685 -22.48 -31.92 -36.13
CA ARG A 685 -23.64 -32.73 -36.45
C ARG A 685 -24.65 -31.90 -37.25
#